data_e01c6ee493c3b05d4cf31a7c7a95d1f0
#
_entry.id   e01c6ee493c3b05d4cf31a7c7a95d1f0
#
_cell.length_a   1.000
_cell.length_b   1.000
_cell.length_c   1.000
_cell.angle_alpha   90.00
_cell.angle_beta   90.00
_cell.angle_gamma   90.00
#
_symmetry.space_group_name_H-M   'P 1'
#
loop_
_entity.id
_entity.type
_entity.pdbx_description
1 polymer ?
#
loop_
_entity_poly.entity_id
_entity_poly.type
_entity_poly.pdbx_seq_one_letter_code
_entity_poly.pdbx_strand_id
1 'polypeptide(L)'
;MRLVQKILLASPVVFAYVLCADVGDAVEIGNCVGARECDDSETKSSGIGCQLLIYDTPDKTPIVYCAESMAKEARAKDCCLWLDVHYVDGTATWGTGKAVKNCPQGTHGWVKTVGVFRPEKPVKKIEFYTLFRGVNKRGEVKFRNKCLYRREPKHGEETSDLFWDDYPYTGKARIVPGLNNNQSCIWVADSMEKVTPLTFPSGDVSQVITLELAANERESAQICITAGRDDGWTQGNLEISAFRRKKDGKEFSGKVIWQRVGYIPRRPGGQLHSLSPNPYERWIPDPLLPAGLFKVRPGSTQGLWLTAYASSNAEPGFYFGEARVLREGKIYCSVKISLWVRDFALPHRFGVNMSLSVMDGFTRLQYPEDFRVKRRETWDLMLDHRLSPDDISRFTLPDLDELEYAKSRGMNHFNILNIVPVPEDPNTPIVYTTTREILFSDWFYPSFRDRLVPYVKELRRRGLVDMAYIYGFDEQQKEYYPAIEMFWNRLRKDVPGIPLMSTSKAYRDIAANPTNPPPGAFAGDWMCPLVSAWNQSATDELRRRGKKIWWYTCLSPEEPYLNFANLESPFYEGRILSWATYGIGAEGFLFWTVNFWKRGVSKLNETETFFPEWKSEIGNKVHGDGILLYPGRNAILPSIRLANIRDGVEDAEWLKLAEACTGNEAVKRVCQHVVRTPVDFTRSPDVLRVARNMIGDLVEGQKNFNGKKAKKGKKK
;
A
#
# COMPACT_ATOMS: atom_id res chain seq x y z
N MET A 1 -37.15 -21.37 -44.28
CA MET A 1 -37.78 -20.17 -43.65
C MET A 1 -39.22 -20.34 -43.17
N ARG A 2 -39.91 -21.47 -43.37
CA ARG A 2 -41.29 -21.69 -42.87
C ARG A 2 -41.40 -22.68 -41.70
N LEU A 3 -40.28 -23.26 -41.22
CA LEU A 3 -40.27 -24.19 -40.08
C LEU A 3 -39.85 -23.52 -38.76
N VAL A 4 -39.24 -22.35 -38.82
CA VAL A 4 -38.78 -21.62 -37.63
C VAL A 4 -39.87 -20.77 -36.97
N GLN A 5 -40.95 -20.46 -37.69
CA GLN A 5 -42.09 -19.66 -37.17
C GLN A 5 -43.13 -20.45 -36.36
N LYS A 6 -43.04 -21.79 -36.28
CA LYS A 6 -44.00 -22.58 -35.50
C LYS A 6 -43.52 -23.06 -34.13
N ILE A 7 -42.28 -22.80 -33.74
CA ILE A 7 -41.73 -23.18 -32.42
C ILE A 7 -41.81 -22.01 -31.41
N LEU A 8 -42.19 -20.83 -31.86
CA LEU A 8 -42.20 -19.60 -31.06
C LEU A 8 -43.46 -19.36 -30.20
N LEU A 9 -44.40 -20.30 -30.09
CA LEU A 9 -45.70 -20.04 -29.42
C LEU A 9 -46.08 -21.02 -28.31
N ALA A 10 -45.19 -21.84 -27.77
CA ALA A 10 -45.62 -22.86 -26.81
C ALA A 10 -44.70 -23.08 -25.59
N SER A 11 -43.94 -22.11 -25.13
CA SER A 11 -43.36 -22.17 -23.78
C SER A 11 -42.70 -20.82 -23.42
N PRO A 12 -42.85 -20.30 -22.19
CA PRO A 12 -42.24 -19.05 -21.76
C PRO A 12 -40.77 -19.19 -21.34
N VAL A 13 -40.04 -20.21 -21.74
CA VAL A 13 -38.61 -20.36 -21.54
C VAL A 13 -37.95 -20.30 -22.90
N VAL A 14 -37.59 -19.12 -23.34
CA VAL A 14 -37.04 -18.91 -24.67
C VAL A 14 -35.53 -18.78 -24.58
N PHE A 15 -34.85 -19.65 -25.28
CA PHE A 15 -33.43 -19.57 -25.60
C PHE A 15 -33.23 -18.53 -26.70
N ALA A 16 -32.39 -17.54 -26.42
CA ALA A 16 -31.89 -16.67 -27.47
C ALA A 16 -30.54 -17.15 -27.94
N TYR A 17 -30.52 -17.98 -28.97
CA TYR A 17 -29.31 -18.24 -29.75
C TYR A 17 -29.16 -17.13 -30.80
N VAL A 18 -28.10 -16.36 -30.68
CA VAL A 18 -27.62 -15.56 -31.79
C VAL A 18 -26.54 -16.36 -32.50
N LEU A 19 -26.88 -16.96 -33.64
CA LEU A 19 -25.90 -17.58 -34.53
C LEU A 19 -25.07 -16.48 -35.20
N CYS A 20 -23.95 -16.14 -34.61
CA CYS A 20 -22.83 -15.48 -35.30
C CYS A 20 -21.92 -16.57 -35.84
N ALA A 21 -21.81 -16.68 -37.14
CA ALA A 21 -21.23 -17.80 -37.87
C ALA A 21 -19.69 -17.97 -37.71
N ASP A 22 -18.98 -17.14 -36.91
CA ASP A 22 -17.53 -17.24 -36.78
C ASP A 22 -16.98 -17.05 -35.33
N VAL A 23 -17.81 -17.10 -34.31
CA VAL A 23 -17.39 -16.99 -32.93
C VAL A 23 -18.04 -18.13 -32.17
N GLY A 24 -17.27 -19.15 -31.80
CA GLY A 24 -17.78 -20.34 -31.12
C GLY A 24 -18.81 -20.02 -30.04
N ASP A 25 -19.71 -20.96 -29.78
CA ASP A 25 -20.95 -20.91 -29.01
C ASP A 25 -21.05 -19.78 -27.95
N ALA A 26 -21.30 -18.55 -28.41
CA ALA A 26 -21.47 -17.39 -27.53
C ALA A 26 -22.94 -17.23 -27.20
N VAL A 27 -23.29 -17.17 -25.93
CA VAL A 27 -24.60 -16.75 -25.48
C VAL A 27 -24.47 -15.29 -25.02
N GLU A 28 -24.95 -14.36 -25.84
CA GLU A 28 -25.02 -12.96 -25.46
C GLU A 28 -26.21 -12.74 -24.54
N ILE A 29 -25.98 -12.45 -23.28
CA ILE A 29 -27.00 -12.26 -22.26
C ILE A 29 -27.19 -10.74 -22.05
N GLY A 30 -27.66 -10.06 -23.05
CA GLY A 30 -28.00 -8.65 -22.96
C GLY A 30 -29.10 -8.33 -23.94
N ASN A 31 -30.19 -7.77 -23.57
CA ASN A 31 -31.36 -7.50 -24.42
C ASN A 31 -32.04 -8.74 -25.04
N CYS A 32 -31.76 -9.93 -24.55
CA CYS A 32 -32.38 -11.13 -25.05
C CYS A 32 -33.82 -11.25 -24.51
N VAL A 33 -34.77 -11.32 -25.40
CA VAL A 33 -36.18 -11.61 -25.09
C VAL A 33 -36.24 -13.03 -24.50
N GLY A 34 -36.48 -13.14 -23.17
CA GLY A 34 -36.64 -14.42 -22.49
C GLY A 34 -35.59 -14.72 -21.39
N ALA A 35 -34.56 -13.90 -21.19
CA ALA A 35 -33.70 -14.02 -20.01
C ALA A 35 -34.52 -13.65 -18.75
N ARG A 36 -34.64 -14.61 -17.83
CA ARG A 36 -35.37 -14.38 -16.58
C ARG A 36 -34.47 -13.64 -15.60
N GLU A 37 -34.87 -12.46 -15.13
CA GLU A 37 -34.21 -11.82 -13.97
C GLU A 37 -34.43 -12.70 -12.74
N CYS A 38 -33.36 -13.01 -12.01
CA CYS A 38 -33.50 -13.68 -10.73
C CYS A 38 -34.19 -12.75 -9.74
N ASP A 39 -35.16 -13.28 -9.03
CA ASP A 39 -35.92 -12.54 -8.02
C ASP A 39 -35.11 -12.51 -6.70
N ASP A 40 -33.97 -11.83 -6.73
CA ASP A 40 -33.10 -11.60 -5.57
C ASP A 40 -33.32 -10.17 -5.07
N SER A 41 -33.87 -10.06 -3.86
CA SER A 41 -34.19 -8.77 -3.26
C SER A 41 -32.93 -7.88 -3.07
N GLU A 42 -31.75 -8.46 -2.83
CA GLU A 42 -30.50 -7.72 -2.75
C GLU A 42 -30.07 -7.19 -4.12
N THR A 43 -30.26 -7.99 -5.18
CA THR A 43 -29.94 -7.59 -6.55
C THR A 43 -30.85 -6.47 -7.03
N LYS A 44 -32.14 -6.54 -6.69
CA LYS A 44 -33.11 -5.46 -6.97
C LYS A 44 -32.78 -4.18 -6.24
N SER A 45 -32.39 -4.27 -4.97
CA SER A 45 -32.01 -3.10 -4.16
C SER A 45 -30.73 -2.43 -4.67
N SER A 46 -29.85 -3.17 -5.35
CA SER A 46 -28.63 -2.66 -5.97
C SER A 46 -28.79 -2.16 -7.39
N GLY A 47 -29.96 -2.38 -8.02
CA GLY A 47 -30.24 -2.00 -9.41
C GLY A 47 -29.54 -2.89 -10.45
N ILE A 48 -29.15 -4.11 -10.09
CA ILE A 48 -28.34 -5.01 -10.91
C ILE A 48 -29.03 -6.37 -11.01
N GLY A 49 -29.14 -6.90 -12.24
CA GLY A 49 -29.90 -8.09 -12.53
C GLY A 49 -29.12 -9.40 -12.47
N CYS A 50 -29.82 -10.49 -12.24
CA CYS A 50 -29.36 -11.86 -12.41
C CYS A 50 -29.91 -12.44 -13.71
N GLN A 51 -29.16 -13.34 -14.34
CA GLN A 51 -29.56 -14.05 -15.57
C GLN A 51 -29.34 -15.53 -15.37
N LEU A 52 -30.36 -16.33 -15.77
CA LEU A 52 -30.36 -17.77 -15.64
C LEU A 52 -30.09 -18.43 -17.00
N LEU A 53 -29.10 -19.30 -17.07
CA LEU A 53 -28.81 -20.15 -18.20
C LEU A 53 -29.00 -21.64 -17.80
N ILE A 54 -29.84 -22.35 -18.52
CA ILE A 54 -30.07 -23.80 -18.35
C ILE A 54 -29.36 -24.53 -19.49
N TYR A 55 -28.67 -25.62 -19.16
CA TYR A 55 -27.93 -26.45 -20.10
C TYR A 55 -28.85 -27.60 -20.59
N ASP A 56 -29.13 -27.63 -21.87
CA ASP A 56 -29.87 -28.75 -22.48
C ASP A 56 -29.03 -30.03 -22.51
N THR A 57 -27.72 -29.86 -22.71
CA THR A 57 -26.73 -30.93 -22.67
C THR A 57 -25.66 -30.61 -21.62
N PRO A 58 -25.80 -31.15 -20.40
CA PRO A 58 -24.82 -30.93 -19.34
C PRO A 58 -23.44 -31.48 -19.70
N ASP A 59 -22.42 -30.65 -19.55
CA ASP A 59 -21.00 -31.01 -19.75
C ASP A 59 -20.08 -30.25 -18.84
N LYS A 60 -18.75 -30.43 -19.01
CA LYS A 60 -17.70 -29.75 -18.29
C LYS A 60 -16.96 -28.68 -19.09
N THR A 61 -17.54 -28.26 -20.21
CA THR A 61 -16.94 -27.23 -21.04
C THR A 61 -16.66 -25.97 -20.22
N PRO A 62 -15.47 -25.38 -20.32
CA PRO A 62 -15.14 -24.15 -19.62
C PRO A 62 -16.13 -23.03 -19.93
N ILE A 63 -16.34 -22.18 -18.93
CA ILE A 63 -17.28 -21.07 -19.00
C ILE A 63 -16.45 -19.79 -18.94
N VAL A 64 -16.49 -19.02 -20.03
CA VAL A 64 -15.92 -17.67 -20.10
C VAL A 64 -17.06 -16.68 -19.93
N TYR A 65 -16.99 -15.83 -18.92
CA TYR A 65 -18.04 -14.87 -18.63
C TYR A 65 -17.47 -13.45 -18.54
N CYS A 66 -18.21 -12.49 -19.08
CA CYS A 66 -17.73 -11.13 -19.13
C CYS A 66 -18.85 -10.09 -19.06
N ALA A 67 -18.48 -8.87 -18.64
CA ALA A 67 -19.30 -7.67 -18.79
C ALA A 67 -18.40 -6.44 -18.86
N GLU A 68 -18.96 -5.34 -19.36
CA GLU A 68 -18.34 -4.02 -19.21
C GLU A 68 -18.99 -3.29 -18.05
N SER A 69 -18.18 -2.64 -17.21
CA SER A 69 -18.63 -1.79 -16.13
C SER A 69 -18.17 -0.35 -16.34
N MET A 70 -18.99 0.61 -15.92
CA MET A 70 -18.66 2.03 -15.80
C MET A 70 -19.04 2.47 -14.39
N ALA A 71 -18.15 3.15 -13.71
CA ALA A 71 -18.33 3.50 -12.31
C ALA A 71 -18.10 5.00 -12.05
N LYS A 72 -18.84 5.54 -11.07
CA LYS A 72 -18.68 6.88 -10.54
C LYS A 72 -18.60 6.80 -9.02
N GLU A 73 -17.41 7.10 -8.48
CA GLU A 73 -17.12 7.05 -7.04
C GLU A 73 -17.53 5.72 -6.37
N ALA A 74 -17.57 4.66 -7.16
CA ALA A 74 -18.11 3.38 -6.76
C ALA A 74 -17.25 2.66 -5.76
N ARG A 75 -17.87 2.18 -4.68
CA ARG A 75 -17.27 1.33 -3.66
C ARG A 75 -18.30 0.42 -3.06
N ALA A 76 -17.96 -0.85 -2.98
CA ALA A 76 -18.80 -1.86 -2.37
C ALA A 76 -17.94 -3.05 -1.92
N LYS A 77 -18.46 -3.86 -1.02
CA LYS A 77 -17.85 -5.16 -0.69
C LYS A 77 -17.80 -6.03 -1.94
N ASP A 78 -18.91 -6.13 -2.64
CA ASP A 78 -19.03 -6.89 -3.88
C ASP A 78 -19.28 -5.91 -5.04
N CYS A 79 -18.26 -5.72 -5.89
CA CYS A 79 -18.36 -5.10 -7.22
C CYS A 79 -17.77 -6.09 -8.21
N CYS A 80 -18.59 -7.03 -8.72
CA CYS A 80 -18.07 -8.20 -9.40
C CYS A 80 -19.05 -8.84 -10.38
N LEU A 81 -18.48 -9.68 -11.23
CA LEU A 81 -19.21 -10.71 -11.97
C LEU A 81 -19.23 -11.97 -11.10
N TRP A 82 -20.37 -12.62 -10.97
CA TRP A 82 -20.57 -13.71 -10.03
C TRP A 82 -21.37 -14.82 -10.69
N LEU A 83 -20.89 -16.08 -10.56
CA LEU A 83 -21.59 -17.26 -11.06
C LEU A 83 -22.01 -18.14 -9.88
N ASP A 84 -23.29 -18.52 -9.86
CA ASP A 84 -23.75 -19.69 -9.13
C ASP A 84 -23.93 -20.83 -10.14
N VAL A 85 -23.14 -21.90 -9.97
CA VAL A 85 -23.06 -23.01 -10.90
C VAL A 85 -23.64 -24.25 -10.26
N HIS A 86 -24.73 -24.78 -10.84
CA HIS A 86 -25.43 -25.97 -10.36
C HIS A 86 -25.10 -27.18 -11.24
N TYR A 87 -24.72 -28.26 -10.60
CA TYR A 87 -24.34 -29.49 -11.28
C TYR A 87 -25.47 -30.49 -11.38
N VAL A 88 -25.30 -31.47 -12.27
CA VAL A 88 -26.30 -32.54 -12.50
C VAL A 88 -26.54 -33.38 -11.26
N ASP A 89 -25.51 -33.58 -10.42
CA ASP A 89 -25.59 -34.36 -9.17
C ASP A 89 -26.31 -33.62 -8.02
N GLY A 90 -26.86 -32.44 -8.27
CA GLY A 90 -27.55 -31.64 -7.27
C GLY A 90 -26.65 -30.79 -6.39
N THR A 91 -25.31 -30.88 -6.52
CA THR A 91 -24.38 -29.97 -5.84
C THR A 91 -24.26 -28.63 -6.57
N ALA A 92 -23.70 -27.61 -5.91
CA ALA A 92 -23.50 -26.30 -6.52
C ALA A 92 -22.21 -25.64 -6.05
N THR A 93 -21.66 -24.74 -6.89
CA THR A 93 -20.63 -23.77 -6.53
C THR A 93 -21.28 -22.40 -6.42
N TRP A 94 -21.29 -21.82 -5.23
CA TRP A 94 -21.95 -20.55 -4.91
C TRP A 94 -20.92 -19.42 -4.92
N GLY A 95 -20.71 -18.78 -6.06
CA GLY A 95 -19.92 -17.57 -6.17
C GLY A 95 -18.62 -17.54 -5.37
N THR A 96 -17.81 -18.58 -5.44
CA THR A 96 -16.55 -18.69 -4.72
C THR A 96 -15.38 -18.96 -5.65
N GLY A 97 -14.20 -18.49 -5.28
CA GLY A 97 -12.99 -18.72 -6.06
C GLY A 97 -13.12 -18.23 -7.51
N LYS A 98 -12.95 -19.12 -8.48
CA LYS A 98 -12.98 -18.81 -9.91
C LYS A 98 -14.38 -18.48 -10.47
N ALA A 99 -15.43 -18.71 -9.70
CA ALA A 99 -16.80 -18.33 -10.06
C ALA A 99 -17.10 -16.85 -9.78
N VAL A 100 -16.12 -16.09 -9.26
CA VAL A 100 -16.23 -14.64 -9.03
C VAL A 100 -15.10 -13.90 -9.73
N LYS A 101 -15.44 -12.78 -10.39
CA LYS A 101 -14.46 -11.87 -10.99
C LYS A 101 -14.78 -10.44 -10.59
N ASN A 102 -13.90 -9.82 -9.83
CA ASN A 102 -14.08 -8.43 -9.40
C ASN A 102 -13.98 -7.46 -10.58
N CYS A 103 -14.83 -6.45 -10.55
CA CYS A 103 -14.81 -5.33 -11.47
C CYS A 103 -14.03 -4.15 -10.85
N PRO A 104 -13.45 -3.28 -11.66
CA PRO A 104 -12.83 -2.06 -11.15
C PRO A 104 -13.82 -1.21 -10.34
N GLN A 105 -13.32 -0.56 -9.30
CA GLN A 105 -14.08 0.38 -8.47
C GLN A 105 -13.54 1.81 -8.66
N GLY A 106 -14.11 2.78 -7.97
CA GLY A 106 -13.73 4.20 -8.12
C GLY A 106 -14.53 4.90 -9.21
N THR A 107 -13.85 5.75 -10.00
CA THR A 107 -14.45 6.43 -11.15
C THR A 107 -13.71 6.02 -12.41
N HIS A 108 -14.41 5.39 -13.35
CA HIS A 108 -13.85 4.97 -14.63
C HIS A 108 -14.93 4.91 -15.73
N GLY A 109 -14.49 5.04 -16.98
CA GLY A 109 -15.32 4.77 -18.16
C GLY A 109 -15.63 3.28 -18.32
N TRP A 110 -16.12 2.87 -19.49
CA TRP A 110 -16.42 1.48 -19.76
C TRP A 110 -15.16 0.60 -19.78
N VAL A 111 -15.08 -0.36 -18.87
CA VAL A 111 -13.99 -1.32 -18.74
C VAL A 111 -14.56 -2.73 -18.80
N LYS A 112 -14.00 -3.57 -19.67
CA LYS A 112 -14.38 -4.97 -19.81
C LYS A 112 -13.70 -5.83 -18.74
N THR A 113 -14.49 -6.59 -18.01
CA THR A 113 -14.05 -7.60 -17.05
C THR A 113 -14.35 -8.99 -17.60
N VAL A 114 -13.39 -9.92 -17.55
CA VAL A 114 -13.54 -11.29 -18.04
C VAL A 114 -13.16 -12.26 -16.94
N GLY A 115 -13.96 -13.28 -16.72
CA GLY A 115 -13.69 -14.40 -15.83
C GLY A 115 -13.73 -15.73 -16.58
N VAL A 116 -13.00 -16.73 -16.08
CA VAL A 116 -13.02 -18.11 -16.60
C VAL A 116 -13.29 -19.05 -15.45
N PHE A 117 -14.27 -19.91 -15.63
CA PHE A 117 -14.63 -20.96 -14.69
C PHE A 117 -14.52 -22.32 -15.37
N ARG A 118 -13.78 -23.27 -14.76
CA ARG A 118 -13.65 -24.66 -15.23
C ARG A 118 -14.45 -25.57 -14.33
N PRO A 119 -15.62 -26.09 -14.80
CA PRO A 119 -16.44 -26.97 -14.01
C PRO A 119 -15.73 -28.32 -13.74
N GLU A 120 -15.76 -28.76 -12.49
CA GLU A 120 -15.27 -30.11 -12.13
C GLU A 120 -16.28 -31.21 -12.45
N LYS A 121 -17.57 -30.83 -12.58
CA LYS A 121 -18.69 -31.73 -12.82
C LYS A 121 -19.55 -31.18 -13.96
N PRO A 122 -20.39 -32.02 -14.62
CA PRO A 122 -21.32 -31.54 -15.64
C PRO A 122 -22.29 -30.49 -15.10
N VAL A 123 -22.34 -29.34 -15.75
CA VAL A 123 -23.17 -28.20 -15.37
C VAL A 123 -24.60 -28.39 -15.86
N LYS A 124 -25.56 -28.18 -14.96
CA LYS A 124 -26.99 -28.21 -15.25
C LYS A 124 -27.56 -26.81 -15.52
N LYS A 125 -27.17 -25.85 -14.71
CA LYS A 125 -27.58 -24.44 -14.87
C LYS A 125 -26.55 -23.50 -14.26
N ILE A 126 -26.55 -22.25 -14.73
CA ILE A 126 -25.75 -21.15 -14.21
C ILE A 126 -26.65 -19.96 -13.92
N GLU A 127 -26.45 -19.32 -12.79
CA GLU A 127 -27.00 -18.03 -12.48
C GLU A 127 -25.84 -17.01 -12.54
N PHE A 128 -25.94 -16.05 -13.48
CA PHE A 128 -24.88 -15.06 -13.73
C PHE A 128 -25.33 -13.70 -13.23
N TYR A 129 -24.61 -13.18 -12.25
CA TYR A 129 -24.88 -11.89 -11.62
C TYR A 129 -23.82 -10.87 -11.97
N THR A 130 -24.26 -9.61 -12.10
CA THR A 130 -23.40 -8.43 -12.00
C THR A 130 -23.75 -7.73 -10.68
N LEU A 131 -22.84 -7.75 -9.72
CA LEU A 131 -23.12 -7.31 -8.36
C LEU A 131 -22.42 -5.98 -8.03
N PHE A 132 -23.16 -5.11 -7.34
CA PHE A 132 -22.65 -3.93 -6.67
C PHE A 132 -23.38 -3.78 -5.34
N ARG A 133 -22.88 -4.46 -4.29
CA ARG A 133 -23.57 -4.58 -3.00
C ARG A 133 -22.62 -4.55 -1.80
N GLY A 134 -23.19 -4.38 -0.61
CA GLY A 134 -22.51 -4.42 0.68
C GLY A 134 -22.94 -3.29 1.60
N VAL A 135 -22.68 -3.45 2.89
CA VAL A 135 -23.16 -2.55 3.94
C VAL A 135 -22.66 -1.10 3.78
N ASN A 136 -21.50 -0.93 3.18
CA ASN A 136 -20.86 0.39 2.98
C ASN A 136 -20.82 0.80 1.50
N LYS A 137 -21.77 0.35 0.70
CA LYS A 137 -21.87 0.71 -0.72
C LYS A 137 -21.96 2.21 -0.91
N ARG A 138 -21.11 2.77 -1.82
CA ARG A 138 -21.09 4.19 -2.21
C ARG A 138 -20.93 4.30 -3.73
N GLY A 139 -21.40 5.44 -4.29
CA GLY A 139 -21.31 5.73 -5.71
C GLY A 139 -22.25 4.87 -6.56
N GLU A 140 -21.96 4.83 -7.85
CA GLU A 140 -22.79 4.17 -8.85
C GLU A 140 -21.95 3.28 -9.76
N VAL A 141 -22.50 2.12 -10.17
CA VAL A 141 -21.93 1.25 -11.20
C VAL A 141 -23.02 0.92 -12.21
N LYS A 142 -22.66 0.99 -13.49
CA LYS A 142 -23.50 0.51 -14.61
C LYS A 142 -22.79 -0.64 -15.29
N PHE A 143 -23.56 -1.65 -15.70
CA PHE A 143 -23.07 -2.80 -16.45
C PHE A 143 -23.75 -2.88 -17.80
N ARG A 144 -22.99 -3.34 -18.84
CA ARG A 144 -23.49 -3.65 -20.16
C ARG A 144 -22.70 -4.78 -20.80
N ASN A 145 -23.10 -5.22 -21.99
CA ASN A 145 -22.42 -6.24 -22.80
C ASN A 145 -22.04 -7.48 -21.97
N LYS A 146 -23.07 -8.00 -21.24
CA LYS A 146 -22.91 -9.20 -20.43
C LYS A 146 -22.90 -10.41 -21.38
N CYS A 147 -21.84 -11.22 -21.29
CA CYS A 147 -21.65 -12.39 -22.15
C CYS A 147 -21.23 -13.60 -21.33
N LEU A 148 -21.69 -14.76 -21.75
CA LEU A 148 -21.31 -16.05 -21.25
C LEU A 148 -21.02 -16.99 -22.42
N TYR A 149 -19.83 -17.59 -22.45
CA TYR A 149 -19.38 -18.47 -23.51
C TYR A 149 -19.08 -19.86 -22.95
N ARG A 150 -19.55 -20.90 -23.59
CA ARG A 150 -19.20 -22.31 -23.33
C ARG A 150 -18.12 -22.71 -24.33
N ARG A 151 -16.87 -22.56 -24.00
CA ARG A 151 -15.72 -22.86 -24.85
C ARG A 151 -14.42 -22.81 -24.07
N GLU A 152 -13.37 -23.34 -24.64
CA GLU A 152 -12.03 -23.08 -24.12
C GLU A 152 -11.76 -21.56 -24.14
N PRO A 153 -11.13 -21.02 -23.08
CA PRO A 153 -10.80 -19.62 -23.03
C PRO A 153 -9.81 -19.27 -24.16
N LYS A 154 -10.03 -18.10 -24.76
CA LYS A 154 -9.05 -17.53 -25.68
C LYS A 154 -7.85 -17.05 -24.89
N HIS A 155 -6.70 -16.99 -25.56
CA HIS A 155 -5.49 -16.47 -24.92
C HIS A 155 -5.73 -15.08 -24.32
N GLY A 156 -5.30 -14.88 -23.08
CA GLY A 156 -5.52 -13.64 -22.31
C GLY A 156 -6.80 -13.59 -21.46
N GLU A 157 -7.72 -14.54 -21.58
CA GLU A 157 -8.93 -14.62 -20.75
C GLU A 157 -8.67 -15.34 -19.41
N GLU A 158 -7.68 -16.21 -19.32
CA GLU A 158 -7.36 -17.08 -18.19
C GLU A 158 -6.04 -16.70 -17.46
N THR A 159 -5.58 -15.48 -17.58
CA THR A 159 -4.23 -15.07 -17.18
C THR A 159 -4.00 -14.95 -15.67
N SER A 160 -4.99 -15.09 -14.82
CA SER A 160 -4.90 -14.72 -13.42
C SER A 160 -4.51 -15.83 -12.45
N ASP A 161 -4.52 -17.08 -12.88
CA ASP A 161 -4.40 -18.24 -11.98
C ASP A 161 -3.16 -19.09 -12.18
N LEU A 162 -2.34 -18.76 -13.16
CA LEU A 162 -1.14 -19.53 -13.47
C LEU A 162 0.06 -19.07 -12.65
N PHE A 163 0.83 -20.01 -12.12
CA PHE A 163 2.17 -19.72 -11.63
C PHE A 163 3.01 -19.15 -12.77
N TRP A 164 3.95 -18.28 -12.44
CA TRP A 164 4.86 -17.75 -13.43
C TRP A 164 5.61 -18.87 -14.19
N ASP A 165 5.95 -19.95 -13.48
CA ASP A 165 6.62 -21.12 -14.05
C ASP A 165 5.65 -22.05 -14.79
N ASP A 166 4.36 -22.02 -14.43
CA ASP A 166 3.24 -22.73 -15.08
C ASP A 166 2.58 -21.87 -16.16
N TYR A 167 3.00 -20.60 -16.31
CA TYR A 167 2.54 -19.78 -17.41
C TYR A 167 2.96 -20.49 -18.69
N PRO A 168 2.00 -21.13 -19.40
CA PRO A 168 2.37 -21.85 -20.62
C PRO A 168 2.91 -20.80 -21.57
N TYR A 169 4.21 -20.80 -21.67
CA TYR A 169 4.91 -19.96 -22.61
C TYR A 169 4.60 -20.46 -24.02
N THR A 170 3.33 -20.27 -24.44
CA THR A 170 2.84 -20.71 -25.74
C THR A 170 3.19 -19.74 -26.86
N GLY A 171 4.08 -18.78 -26.58
CA GLY A 171 4.46 -17.77 -27.56
C GLY A 171 3.34 -16.80 -27.97
N LYS A 172 2.22 -16.76 -27.22
CA LYS A 172 1.07 -15.87 -27.52
C LYS A 172 0.93 -14.78 -26.46
N ALA A 173 1.87 -13.84 -26.40
CA ALA A 173 1.77 -12.66 -25.55
C ALA A 173 0.50 -11.85 -25.86
N ARG A 174 -0.03 -11.15 -24.85
CA ARG A 174 -1.08 -10.15 -25.04
C ARG A 174 -0.64 -9.14 -26.10
N ILE A 175 -1.48 -8.88 -27.08
CA ILE A 175 -1.29 -7.78 -28.01
C ILE A 175 -1.52 -6.50 -27.22
N VAL A 176 -0.46 -5.70 -27.04
CA VAL A 176 -0.60 -4.32 -26.58
C VAL A 176 -0.99 -3.51 -27.80
N PRO A 177 -2.12 -2.80 -27.82
CA PRO A 177 -2.48 -1.94 -28.94
C PRO A 177 -1.36 -0.95 -29.21
N GLY A 178 -0.85 -0.89 -30.46
CA GLY A 178 0.23 0.00 -30.88
C GLY A 178 1.65 -0.57 -30.77
N LEU A 179 1.87 -1.71 -30.11
CA LEU A 179 3.14 -2.41 -30.15
C LEU A 179 3.18 -3.40 -31.33
N ASN A 180 4.19 -3.30 -32.18
CA ASN A 180 4.53 -4.40 -33.07
C ASN A 180 4.78 -5.65 -32.21
N ASN A 181 4.07 -6.73 -32.47
CA ASN A 181 3.99 -7.95 -31.66
C ASN A 181 5.35 -8.59 -31.30
N ASN A 182 6.44 -8.17 -31.92
CA ASN A 182 7.78 -8.75 -31.78
C ASN A 182 8.84 -7.76 -31.24
N GLN A 183 8.48 -6.52 -30.90
CA GLN A 183 9.44 -5.56 -30.37
C GLN A 183 9.19 -5.28 -28.90
N SER A 184 10.26 -5.18 -28.13
CA SER A 184 10.21 -4.72 -26.75
C SER A 184 9.90 -3.23 -26.67
N CYS A 185 9.14 -2.82 -25.65
CA CYS A 185 8.75 -1.44 -25.39
C CYS A 185 9.32 -0.96 -24.05
N ILE A 186 9.86 0.26 -24.03
CA ILE A 186 10.28 0.94 -22.81
C ILE A 186 9.32 2.07 -22.53
N TRP A 187 8.84 2.15 -21.30
CA TRP A 187 7.88 3.16 -20.87
C TRP A 187 8.13 3.54 -19.41
N VAL A 188 7.48 4.57 -18.93
CA VAL A 188 7.64 5.07 -17.57
C VAL A 188 6.32 5.04 -16.81
N ALA A 189 6.40 4.81 -15.51
CA ALA A 189 5.24 4.80 -14.60
C ALA A 189 5.54 5.64 -13.36
N ASP A 190 4.49 6.17 -12.74
CA ASP A 190 4.61 6.83 -11.45
C ASP A 190 5.04 5.82 -10.35
N SER A 191 5.71 6.30 -9.31
CA SER A 191 6.09 5.48 -8.14
C SER A 191 4.88 4.86 -7.42
N MET A 192 3.71 5.46 -7.56
CA MET A 192 2.46 5.00 -6.97
C MET A 192 1.71 3.97 -7.81
N GLU A 193 2.16 3.67 -9.01
CA GLU A 193 1.57 2.66 -9.88
C GLU A 193 2.13 1.27 -9.57
N LYS A 194 1.25 0.28 -9.51
CA LYS A 194 1.62 -1.11 -9.28
C LYS A 194 1.88 -1.81 -10.61
N VAL A 195 3.15 -1.89 -10.99
CA VAL A 195 3.59 -2.53 -12.24
C VAL A 195 3.94 -3.99 -11.99
N THR A 196 3.04 -4.87 -12.40
CA THR A 196 3.22 -6.32 -12.32
C THR A 196 3.86 -6.86 -13.61
N PRO A 197 4.30 -8.12 -13.64
CA PRO A 197 4.79 -8.73 -14.89
C PRO A 197 3.73 -8.77 -16.01
N LEU A 198 2.44 -8.63 -15.67
CA LEU A 198 1.33 -8.60 -16.62
C LEU A 198 0.75 -7.20 -16.84
N THR A 199 1.40 -6.17 -16.34
CA THR A 199 1.04 -4.78 -16.62
C THR A 199 1.69 -4.35 -17.92
N PHE A 200 0.90 -3.84 -18.84
CA PHE A 200 1.34 -3.38 -20.16
C PHE A 200 0.99 -1.91 -20.34
N PRO A 201 1.79 -1.14 -21.09
CA PRO A 201 1.46 0.24 -21.36
C PRO A 201 0.14 0.35 -22.13
N SER A 202 -0.64 1.40 -21.85
CA SER A 202 -1.88 1.73 -22.56
C SER A 202 -1.72 3.06 -23.29
N GLY A 203 -2.02 3.08 -24.59
CA GLY A 203 -1.90 4.29 -25.42
C GLY A 203 -0.47 4.69 -25.74
N ASP A 204 -0.24 6.00 -25.93
CA ASP A 204 1.09 6.54 -26.23
C ASP A 204 2.00 6.42 -25.00
N VAL A 205 3.15 5.78 -25.21
CA VAL A 205 4.13 5.55 -24.14
C VAL A 205 5.05 6.75 -23.97
N SER A 206 5.11 7.27 -22.77
CA SER A 206 6.08 8.31 -22.42
C SER A 206 7.45 7.67 -22.12
N GLN A 207 8.51 8.29 -22.61
CA GLN A 207 9.90 7.98 -22.27
C GLN A 207 10.57 9.19 -21.57
N VAL A 208 9.78 9.98 -20.88
CA VAL A 208 10.24 11.15 -20.14
C VAL A 208 9.78 11.05 -18.69
N ILE A 209 10.74 11.13 -17.78
CA ILE A 209 10.48 11.23 -16.32
C ILE A 209 10.71 12.68 -15.92
N THR A 210 9.76 13.24 -15.18
CA THR A 210 9.92 14.53 -14.48
C THR A 210 9.75 14.28 -12.99
N LEU A 211 10.78 14.57 -12.20
CA LEU A 211 10.75 14.49 -10.74
C LEU A 211 10.88 15.89 -10.15
N GLU A 212 9.99 16.23 -9.25
CA GLU A 212 9.98 17.46 -8.49
C GLU A 212 10.40 17.17 -7.04
N LEU A 213 11.40 17.86 -6.53
CA LEU A 213 11.94 17.64 -5.20
C LEU A 213 12.54 18.92 -4.60
N ALA A 214 12.53 19.05 -3.29
CA ALA A 214 13.29 20.05 -2.54
C ALA A 214 14.75 19.59 -2.33
N ALA A 215 15.62 20.45 -1.84
CA ALA A 215 16.90 19.99 -1.33
C ALA A 215 16.69 19.11 -0.06
N ASN A 216 17.57 18.15 0.18
CA ASN A 216 17.46 17.11 1.21
C ASN A 216 16.21 16.21 1.07
N GLU A 217 15.80 15.92 -0.15
CA GLU A 217 14.61 15.12 -0.47
C GLU A 217 14.93 14.00 -1.45
N ARG A 218 14.12 12.95 -1.43
CA ARG A 218 14.09 11.85 -2.41
C ARG A 218 12.76 11.85 -3.17
N GLU A 219 12.81 11.52 -4.44
CA GLU A 219 11.59 11.30 -5.24
C GLU A 219 11.81 10.14 -6.19
N SER A 220 10.76 9.38 -6.47
CA SER A 220 10.87 8.13 -7.21
C SER A 220 9.95 8.04 -8.43
N ALA A 221 10.38 7.23 -9.41
CA ALA A 221 9.60 6.83 -10.58
C ALA A 221 9.99 5.42 -11.01
N GLN A 222 9.31 4.88 -12.00
CA GLN A 222 9.60 3.57 -12.55
C GLN A 222 9.95 3.66 -14.05
N ILE A 223 10.96 2.90 -14.47
CA ILE A 223 11.24 2.59 -15.87
C ILE A 223 10.81 1.15 -16.08
N CYS A 224 9.93 0.92 -17.04
CA CYS A 224 9.30 -0.36 -17.29
C CYS A 224 9.73 -0.89 -18.63
N ILE A 225 10.14 -2.16 -18.66
CA ILE A 225 10.58 -2.85 -19.87
C ILE A 225 9.58 -3.97 -20.15
N THR A 226 8.77 -3.79 -21.17
CA THR A 226 7.85 -4.83 -21.67
C THR A 226 8.52 -5.53 -22.83
N ALA A 227 8.86 -6.80 -22.66
CA ALA A 227 9.46 -7.60 -23.70
C ALA A 227 8.44 -7.98 -24.78
N GLY A 228 8.86 -8.01 -26.03
CA GLY A 228 8.06 -8.51 -27.13
C GLY A 228 7.69 -9.97 -26.92
N ARG A 229 6.69 -10.44 -27.67
CA ARG A 229 6.12 -11.78 -27.53
C ARG A 229 7.14 -12.91 -27.62
N ASP A 230 8.09 -12.80 -28.57
CA ASP A 230 9.14 -13.78 -28.81
C ASP A 230 10.53 -13.19 -28.54
N ASP A 231 10.58 -12.02 -27.87
CA ASP A 231 11.76 -11.16 -27.78
C ASP A 231 12.17 -10.94 -26.30
N GLY A 232 12.37 -12.03 -25.55
CA GLY A 232 12.86 -11.96 -24.17
C GLY A 232 14.30 -11.41 -24.08
N TRP A 233 14.59 -10.81 -22.92
CA TRP A 233 15.93 -10.28 -22.64
C TRP A 233 16.69 -11.23 -21.72
N THR A 234 17.82 -11.72 -22.17
CA THR A 234 18.72 -12.56 -21.36
C THR A 234 19.62 -11.71 -20.47
N GLN A 235 19.95 -10.49 -20.91
CA GLN A 235 20.79 -9.56 -20.18
C GLN A 235 20.36 -8.11 -20.42
N GLY A 236 19.63 -7.54 -19.46
CA GLY A 236 19.32 -6.12 -19.38
C GLY A 236 20.20 -5.42 -18.36
N ASN A 237 20.44 -4.11 -18.55
CA ASN A 237 21.10 -3.23 -17.58
C ASN A 237 20.57 -1.80 -17.73
N LEU A 238 20.88 -0.93 -16.77
CA LEU A 238 20.55 0.49 -16.81
C LEU A 238 21.77 1.32 -16.40
N GLU A 239 22.11 2.32 -17.18
CA GLU A 239 23.14 3.31 -16.88
C GLU A 239 22.51 4.68 -16.70
N ILE A 240 22.93 5.39 -15.67
CA ILE A 240 22.45 6.75 -15.37
C ILE A 240 23.54 7.75 -15.74
N SER A 241 23.20 8.73 -16.57
CA SER A 241 24.10 9.82 -16.94
C SER A 241 24.27 10.84 -15.78
N ALA A 242 25.28 11.70 -15.87
CA ALA A 242 25.34 12.89 -15.05
C ALA A 242 24.16 13.84 -15.37
N PHE A 243 23.66 14.53 -14.37
CA PHE A 243 22.59 15.51 -14.49
C PHE A 243 23.17 16.92 -14.47
N ARG A 244 22.80 17.76 -15.44
CA ARG A 244 23.32 19.11 -15.56
C ARG A 244 22.19 20.14 -15.60
N ARG A 245 22.39 21.26 -14.90
CA ARG A 245 21.42 22.35 -14.83
C ARG A 245 21.36 23.08 -16.18
N LYS A 246 20.13 23.31 -16.66
CA LYS A 246 19.91 23.95 -17.98
C LYS A 246 20.51 25.36 -18.06
N LYS A 247 20.48 26.10 -16.96
CA LYS A 247 20.85 27.54 -16.92
C LYS A 247 22.35 27.77 -17.14
N ASP A 248 23.21 26.94 -16.55
CA ASP A 248 24.65 27.22 -16.43
C ASP A 248 25.53 25.95 -16.54
N GLY A 249 24.94 24.79 -16.82
CA GLY A 249 25.66 23.54 -16.97
C GLY A 249 26.19 22.94 -15.66
N LYS A 250 25.91 23.52 -14.50
CA LYS A 250 26.34 22.98 -13.20
C LYS A 250 25.79 21.58 -12.99
N GLU A 251 26.61 20.73 -12.42
CA GLU A 251 26.23 19.36 -12.09
C GLU A 251 25.27 19.32 -10.89
N PHE A 252 24.33 18.37 -10.92
CA PHE A 252 23.39 18.15 -9.84
C PHE A 252 24.08 17.69 -8.57
N SER A 253 23.88 18.45 -7.49
CA SER A 253 24.37 18.04 -6.17
C SER A 253 23.42 17.04 -5.53
N GLY A 254 23.66 15.78 -5.81
CA GLY A 254 22.84 14.67 -5.35
C GLY A 254 23.21 13.39 -6.10
N LYS A 255 22.30 12.44 -6.11
CA LYS A 255 22.48 11.20 -6.85
C LYS A 255 21.16 10.69 -7.41
N VAL A 256 21.23 10.00 -8.53
CA VAL A 256 20.12 9.22 -9.08
C VAL A 256 20.57 7.77 -9.09
N ILE A 257 19.84 6.93 -8.40
CA ILE A 257 20.10 5.49 -8.29
C ILE A 257 18.93 4.71 -8.86
N TRP A 258 19.17 3.46 -9.19
CA TRP A 258 18.12 2.55 -9.61
C TRP A 258 18.23 1.19 -8.93
N GLN A 259 17.12 0.50 -8.85
CA GLN A 259 16.96 -0.81 -8.24
C GLN A 259 16.08 -1.68 -9.14
N ARG A 260 16.27 -2.99 -9.10
CA ARG A 260 15.36 -3.92 -9.76
C ARG A 260 14.14 -4.15 -8.88
N VAL A 261 12.96 -4.16 -9.49
CA VAL A 261 11.74 -4.56 -8.78
C VAL A 261 11.70 -6.07 -8.68
N GLY A 262 11.63 -6.58 -7.46
CA GLY A 262 11.41 -7.98 -7.17
C GLY A 262 9.92 -8.31 -7.05
N TYR A 263 9.56 -9.55 -7.33
CA TYR A 263 8.19 -10.03 -7.33
C TYR A 263 8.00 -11.19 -6.37
N ILE A 264 7.01 -11.07 -5.52
CA ILE A 264 6.63 -12.09 -4.53
C ILE A 264 5.26 -12.68 -4.88
N PRO A 265 5.02 -13.99 -4.58
CA PRO A 265 3.80 -14.62 -4.98
C PRO A 265 2.66 -14.20 -4.06
N ARG A 266 1.50 -13.98 -4.66
CA ARG A 266 0.23 -14.00 -3.95
C ARG A 266 -0.27 -15.45 -3.88
N ARG A 267 -0.50 -15.96 -2.68
CA ARG A 267 -1.01 -17.32 -2.48
C ARG A 267 -2.54 -17.35 -2.42
N PRO A 268 -3.19 -18.41 -2.90
CA PRO A 268 -4.63 -18.59 -2.71
C PRO A 268 -5.00 -18.59 -1.22
N GLY A 269 -6.09 -17.92 -0.84
CA GLY A 269 -6.62 -17.90 0.54
C GLY A 269 -6.47 -16.60 1.31
N GLY A 270 -5.69 -15.63 0.82
CA GLY A 270 -5.68 -14.28 1.39
C GLY A 270 -7.00 -13.54 1.15
N GLN A 271 -7.42 -12.69 2.10
CA GLN A 271 -8.54 -11.79 1.86
C GLN A 271 -8.21 -10.87 0.68
N LEU A 272 -9.15 -10.81 -0.26
CA LEU A 272 -9.09 -9.92 -1.40
C LEU A 272 -9.44 -8.52 -0.92
N HIS A 273 -8.46 -7.62 -0.89
CA HIS A 273 -8.82 -6.21 -0.86
C HIS A 273 -9.46 -5.86 -2.20
N SER A 274 -10.68 -5.37 -2.14
CA SER A 274 -11.51 -5.06 -3.29
C SER A 274 -10.97 -3.91 -4.17
N LEU A 275 -9.90 -3.22 -3.73
CA LEU A 275 -9.25 -2.14 -4.47
C LEU A 275 -8.05 -2.57 -5.31
N SER A 276 -7.60 -3.80 -5.26
CA SER A 276 -6.57 -4.21 -6.21
C SER A 276 -7.14 -4.12 -7.63
N PRO A 277 -6.53 -3.34 -8.53
CA PRO A 277 -7.00 -3.24 -9.90
C PRO A 277 -6.96 -4.60 -10.62
N ASN A 278 -6.19 -5.55 -10.09
CA ASN A 278 -6.12 -6.94 -10.54
C ASN A 278 -5.93 -7.90 -9.36
N PRO A 279 -7.01 -8.24 -8.62
CA PRO A 279 -6.95 -9.10 -7.44
C PRO A 279 -6.49 -10.53 -7.71
N TYR A 280 -6.37 -10.92 -8.97
CA TYR A 280 -5.94 -12.25 -9.39
C TYR A 280 -4.50 -12.30 -9.90
N GLU A 281 -3.77 -11.18 -9.88
CA GLU A 281 -2.36 -11.21 -10.20
C GLU A 281 -1.59 -11.94 -9.12
N ARG A 282 -0.79 -12.88 -9.56
CA ARG A 282 -0.09 -13.81 -8.70
C ARG A 282 1.26 -13.27 -8.24
N TRP A 283 1.85 -12.39 -9.01
CA TRP A 283 3.13 -11.78 -8.73
C TRP A 283 2.96 -10.31 -8.39
N ILE A 284 3.27 -9.96 -7.14
CA ILE A 284 3.14 -8.61 -6.62
C ILE A 284 4.52 -7.99 -6.57
N PRO A 285 4.74 -6.81 -7.19
CA PRO A 285 5.98 -6.06 -7.03
C PRO A 285 6.05 -5.49 -5.61
N ASP A 286 7.16 -5.69 -4.89
CA ASP A 286 7.37 -5.00 -3.61
C ASP A 286 8.86 -4.93 -3.21
N PRO A 287 9.68 -6.01 -3.14
CA PRO A 287 11.09 -5.88 -2.81
C PRO A 287 11.85 -5.03 -3.83
N LEU A 288 12.69 -4.12 -3.36
CA LEU A 288 13.63 -3.34 -4.17
C LEU A 288 15.02 -3.96 -4.04
N LEU A 289 15.48 -4.57 -5.12
CA LEU A 289 16.74 -5.30 -5.21
C LEU A 289 17.87 -4.39 -5.68
N PRO A 290 19.11 -4.61 -5.29
CA PRO A 290 20.24 -3.83 -5.77
C PRO A 290 20.29 -3.75 -7.31
N ALA A 291 20.81 -2.64 -7.82
CA ALA A 291 21.13 -2.51 -9.25
C ALA A 291 22.01 -3.67 -9.73
N GLY A 292 21.80 -4.12 -10.95
CA GLY A 292 22.55 -5.22 -11.53
C GLY A 292 21.87 -5.77 -12.78
N LEU A 293 22.47 -6.75 -13.39
CA LEU A 293 21.90 -7.39 -14.58
C LEU A 293 20.53 -8.00 -14.26
N PHE A 294 19.63 -7.88 -15.23
CA PHE A 294 18.28 -8.44 -15.11
C PHE A 294 17.87 -9.16 -16.41
N LYS A 295 16.88 -10.01 -16.28
CA LYS A 295 16.22 -10.70 -17.39
C LYS A 295 14.79 -10.20 -17.53
N VAL A 296 14.28 -10.15 -18.76
CA VAL A 296 12.86 -9.90 -19.00
C VAL A 296 12.32 -11.08 -19.79
N ARG A 297 11.36 -11.77 -19.22
CA ARG A 297 10.73 -12.89 -19.92
C ARG A 297 9.93 -12.36 -21.10
N PRO A 298 9.93 -13.08 -22.21
CA PRO A 298 9.13 -12.68 -23.37
C PRO A 298 7.66 -12.47 -22.98
N GLY A 299 7.03 -11.42 -23.54
CA GLY A 299 5.63 -11.08 -23.25
C GLY A 299 5.35 -10.62 -21.82
N SER A 300 6.38 -10.22 -21.05
CA SER A 300 6.20 -9.73 -19.69
C SER A 300 6.85 -8.37 -19.46
N THR A 301 6.51 -7.74 -18.35
CA THR A 301 7.06 -6.45 -17.93
C THR A 301 7.96 -6.61 -16.71
N GLN A 302 9.16 -6.03 -16.77
CA GLN A 302 10.07 -5.83 -15.64
C GLN A 302 10.10 -4.36 -15.26
N GLY A 303 9.77 -4.07 -14.00
CA GLY A 303 9.94 -2.74 -13.42
C GLY A 303 11.36 -2.50 -12.91
N LEU A 304 11.87 -1.29 -13.16
CA LEU A 304 13.09 -0.76 -12.56
C LEU A 304 12.71 0.48 -11.77
N TRP A 305 13.08 0.50 -10.51
CA TRP A 305 12.79 1.59 -9.60
C TRP A 305 13.90 2.64 -9.66
N LEU A 306 13.55 3.88 -9.94
CA LEU A 306 14.47 5.01 -9.98
C LEU A 306 14.23 5.90 -8.77
N THR A 307 15.28 6.32 -8.08
CA THR A 307 15.21 7.31 -6.99
C THR A 307 16.22 8.41 -7.20
N ALA A 308 15.76 9.65 -7.29
CA ALA A 308 16.60 10.84 -7.23
C ALA A 308 16.69 11.32 -5.77
N TYR A 309 17.87 11.68 -5.33
CA TYR A 309 18.14 12.32 -4.05
C TYR A 309 18.84 13.65 -4.28
N ALA A 310 18.22 14.75 -3.92
CA ALA A 310 18.85 16.06 -3.89
C ALA A 310 19.57 16.24 -2.53
N SER A 311 20.86 16.53 -2.56
CA SER A 311 21.59 16.82 -1.31
C SER A 311 21.06 18.08 -0.61
N SER A 312 21.36 18.24 0.66
CA SER A 312 20.88 19.39 1.45
C SER A 312 21.36 20.76 0.93
N ASN A 313 22.40 20.76 0.10
CA ASN A 313 22.94 21.94 -0.58
C ASN A 313 22.64 21.99 -2.08
N ALA A 314 21.70 21.17 -2.56
CA ALA A 314 21.30 21.19 -3.96
C ALA A 314 20.74 22.56 -4.36
N GLU A 315 21.31 23.16 -5.40
CA GLU A 315 20.86 24.44 -5.90
C GLU A 315 19.53 24.31 -6.69
N PRO A 316 18.59 25.26 -6.54
CA PRO A 316 17.31 25.21 -7.25
C PRO A 316 17.47 25.32 -8.77
N GLY A 317 16.57 24.67 -9.49
CA GLY A 317 16.49 24.74 -10.95
C GLY A 317 16.20 23.41 -11.62
N PHE A 318 16.19 23.41 -12.95
CA PHE A 318 15.95 22.23 -13.76
C PHE A 318 17.27 21.60 -14.19
N TYR A 319 17.43 20.32 -13.88
CA TYR A 319 18.57 19.49 -14.27
C TYR A 319 18.11 18.40 -15.22
N PHE A 320 18.90 18.13 -16.24
CA PHE A 320 18.58 17.16 -17.29
C PHE A 320 19.66 16.09 -17.36
N GLY A 321 19.20 14.87 -17.51
CA GLY A 321 20.01 13.67 -17.69
C GLY A 321 19.20 12.58 -18.39
N GLU A 322 19.74 11.40 -18.46
CA GLU A 322 19.07 10.26 -19.07
C GLU A 322 19.42 8.95 -18.37
N ALA A 323 18.51 8.00 -18.47
CA ALA A 323 18.75 6.60 -18.15
C ALA A 323 18.87 5.82 -19.48
N ARG A 324 20.03 5.21 -19.73
CA ARG A 324 20.28 4.37 -20.89
C ARG A 324 19.92 2.94 -20.56
N VAL A 325 18.91 2.42 -21.24
CA VAL A 325 18.52 1.03 -21.13
C VAL A 325 19.38 0.21 -22.07
N LEU A 326 20.12 -0.76 -21.51
CA LEU A 326 21.00 -1.62 -22.26
C LEU A 326 20.40 -3.02 -22.41
N ARG A 327 20.53 -3.58 -23.58
CA ARG A 327 20.23 -4.98 -23.89
C ARG A 327 21.49 -5.62 -24.45
N GLU A 328 21.95 -6.74 -23.87
CA GLU A 328 23.15 -7.46 -24.28
C GLU A 328 24.39 -6.52 -24.43
N GLY A 329 24.51 -5.58 -23.45
CA GLY A 329 25.59 -4.58 -23.41
C GLY A 329 25.49 -3.44 -24.43
N LYS A 330 24.46 -3.38 -25.27
CA LYS A 330 24.22 -2.31 -26.26
C LYS A 330 23.07 -1.41 -25.80
N ILE A 331 23.17 -0.11 -26.06
CA ILE A 331 22.09 0.84 -25.78
C ILE A 331 20.88 0.46 -26.65
N TYR A 332 19.77 0.11 -25.99
CA TYR A 332 18.49 -0.16 -26.64
C TYR A 332 17.69 1.12 -26.84
N CYS A 333 17.58 1.93 -25.77
CA CYS A 333 16.99 3.26 -25.85
C CYS A 333 17.47 4.13 -24.67
N SER A 334 17.14 5.43 -24.70
CA SER A 334 17.38 6.37 -23.61
C SER A 334 16.05 6.96 -23.11
N VAL A 335 15.83 6.91 -21.80
CA VAL A 335 14.72 7.60 -21.10
C VAL A 335 15.24 8.94 -20.63
N LYS A 336 14.62 10.03 -21.07
CA LYS A 336 14.99 11.39 -20.63
C LYS A 336 14.50 11.66 -19.23
N ILE A 337 15.33 12.26 -18.38
CA ILE A 337 14.98 12.57 -16.99
C ILE A 337 15.20 14.06 -16.74
N SER A 338 14.18 14.72 -16.23
CA SER A 338 14.21 16.08 -15.74
C SER A 338 14.01 16.07 -14.22
N LEU A 339 14.93 16.71 -13.49
CA LEU A 339 14.81 16.96 -12.08
C LEU A 339 14.53 18.43 -11.85
N TRP A 340 13.41 18.74 -11.22
CA TRP A 340 13.09 20.10 -10.80
C TRP A 340 13.35 20.25 -9.31
N VAL A 341 14.47 20.89 -8.97
CA VAL A 341 14.82 21.21 -7.59
C VAL A 341 14.18 22.53 -7.21
N ARG A 342 13.27 22.51 -6.24
CA ARG A 342 12.59 23.68 -5.68
C ARG A 342 13.56 24.55 -4.85
N ASP A 343 13.23 25.84 -4.69
CA ASP A 343 14.03 26.80 -3.90
C ASP A 343 13.74 26.70 -2.40
N PHE A 344 13.75 25.50 -1.85
CA PHE A 344 13.73 25.25 -0.41
C PHE A 344 14.32 23.86 -0.09
N ALA A 345 14.59 23.63 1.19
CA ALA A 345 15.15 22.38 1.67
C ALA A 345 14.29 21.79 2.78
N LEU A 346 14.21 20.46 2.82
CA LEU A 346 13.62 19.76 3.94
C LEU A 346 14.53 19.86 5.18
N PRO A 347 13.94 19.98 6.39
CA PRO A 347 14.73 20.03 7.63
C PRO A 347 15.50 18.73 7.83
N HIS A 348 16.66 18.82 8.48
CA HIS A 348 17.45 17.63 8.80
C HIS A 348 16.73 16.77 9.86
N ARG A 349 16.23 17.39 10.93
CA ARG A 349 15.41 16.71 11.93
C ARG A 349 14.04 16.42 11.36
N PHE A 350 13.56 15.18 11.53
CA PHE A 350 12.25 14.79 11.04
C PHE A 350 11.15 15.58 11.75
N GLY A 351 10.25 16.20 10.99
CA GLY A 351 9.13 16.98 11.51
C GLY A 351 7.86 16.17 11.69
N VAL A 352 7.76 15.01 11.03
CA VAL A 352 6.60 14.12 11.07
C VAL A 352 6.88 12.94 12.00
N ASN A 353 5.96 12.64 12.90
CA ASN A 353 6.12 11.51 13.82
C ASN A 353 5.56 10.24 13.17
N MET A 354 6.44 9.34 12.78
CA MET A 354 6.12 8.06 12.15
C MET A 354 6.85 6.94 12.88
N SER A 355 6.17 6.28 13.80
CA SER A 355 6.70 5.13 14.55
C SER A 355 6.41 3.85 13.78
N LEU A 356 7.35 3.44 12.94
CA LEU A 356 7.32 2.16 12.27
C LEU A 356 8.33 1.23 12.95
N SER A 357 7.83 0.27 13.72
CA SER A 357 8.70 -0.52 14.62
C SER A 357 9.64 -1.44 13.88
N VAL A 358 10.91 -1.42 14.27
CA VAL A 358 11.94 -2.40 13.90
C VAL A 358 12.16 -3.33 15.08
N MET A 359 11.65 -4.54 14.99
CA MET A 359 11.75 -5.51 16.09
C MET A 359 13.07 -6.26 16.03
N ASP A 360 13.94 -5.98 16.98
CA ASP A 360 15.28 -6.59 17.07
C ASP A 360 15.23 -8.13 17.15
N GLY A 361 14.21 -8.69 17.78
CA GLY A 361 14.03 -10.15 17.88
C GLY A 361 13.93 -10.85 16.52
N PHE A 362 13.23 -10.25 15.55
CA PHE A 362 13.16 -10.82 14.19
C PHE A 362 14.47 -10.65 13.42
N THR A 363 15.16 -9.53 13.60
CA THR A 363 16.50 -9.35 12.99
C THR A 363 17.48 -10.38 13.54
N ARG A 364 17.49 -10.62 14.84
CA ARG A 364 18.32 -11.64 15.50
C ARG A 364 17.98 -13.05 15.02
N LEU A 365 16.69 -13.35 14.84
CA LEU A 365 16.22 -14.63 14.37
C LEU A 365 16.72 -14.96 12.95
N GLN A 366 16.76 -13.94 12.07
CA GLN A 366 17.21 -14.10 10.69
C GLN A 366 18.74 -14.03 10.53
N TYR A 367 19.41 -13.23 11.37
CA TYR A 367 20.85 -12.97 11.28
C TYR A 367 21.51 -13.15 12.66
N PRO A 368 21.53 -14.35 13.24
CA PRO A 368 22.04 -14.54 14.60
C PRO A 368 23.54 -14.16 14.73
N GLU A 369 24.34 -14.46 13.70
CA GLU A 369 25.78 -14.22 13.67
C GLU A 369 26.11 -12.74 13.41
N ASP A 370 25.36 -12.11 12.52
CA ASP A 370 25.56 -10.74 12.05
C ASP A 370 24.57 -9.72 12.65
N PHE A 371 23.91 -10.07 13.75
CA PHE A 371 22.79 -9.30 14.29
C PHE A 371 23.09 -7.80 14.42
N ARG A 372 24.23 -7.43 15.02
CA ARG A 372 24.57 -6.02 15.25
C ARG A 372 24.74 -5.24 13.94
N VAL A 373 25.38 -5.88 12.96
CA VAL A 373 25.61 -5.29 11.63
C VAL A 373 24.28 -5.09 10.92
N LYS A 374 23.43 -6.12 10.90
CA LYS A 374 22.12 -6.07 10.23
C LYS A 374 21.13 -5.17 10.93
N ARG A 375 21.18 -5.09 12.24
CA ARG A 375 20.42 -4.09 13.01
C ARG A 375 20.81 -2.67 12.63
N ARG A 376 22.11 -2.38 12.54
CA ARG A 376 22.59 -1.07 12.11
C ARG A 376 22.20 -0.75 10.69
N GLU A 377 22.35 -1.70 9.78
CA GLU A 377 21.89 -1.58 8.39
C GLU A 377 20.38 -1.28 8.31
N THR A 378 19.56 -1.95 9.12
CA THR A 378 18.13 -1.70 9.21
C THR A 378 17.83 -0.29 9.71
N TRP A 379 18.53 0.17 10.76
CA TRP A 379 18.37 1.53 11.27
C TRP A 379 18.76 2.60 10.25
N ASP A 380 19.89 2.41 9.58
CA ASP A 380 20.35 3.33 8.53
C ASP A 380 19.33 3.40 7.38
N LEU A 381 18.75 2.27 7.00
CA LEU A 381 17.70 2.22 5.99
C LEU A 381 16.44 2.99 6.42
N MET A 382 15.99 2.83 7.67
CA MET A 382 14.84 3.58 8.20
C MET A 382 15.13 5.08 8.24
N LEU A 383 16.30 5.48 8.74
CA LEU A 383 16.71 6.88 8.80
C LEU A 383 16.84 7.52 7.41
N ASP A 384 17.34 6.77 6.43
CA ASP A 384 17.37 7.18 5.02
C ASP A 384 15.98 7.37 4.41
N HIS A 385 14.97 6.73 4.99
CA HIS A 385 13.56 6.91 4.64
C HIS A 385 12.84 7.95 5.52
N ARG A 386 13.57 8.74 6.31
CA ARG A 386 13.04 9.75 7.27
C ARG A 386 12.08 9.15 8.30
N LEU A 387 12.31 7.91 8.68
CA LEU A 387 11.55 7.17 9.67
C LEU A 387 12.41 6.91 10.91
N SER A 388 11.86 7.16 12.09
CA SER A 388 12.53 6.83 13.34
C SER A 388 12.57 5.31 13.53
N PRO A 389 13.76 4.70 13.72
CA PRO A 389 13.88 3.25 13.97
C PRO A 389 13.41 2.93 15.39
N ASP A 390 12.12 2.89 15.58
CA ASP A 390 11.45 2.65 16.86
C ASP A 390 11.18 1.16 17.09
N ASP A 391 10.73 0.78 18.28
CA ASP A 391 10.26 -0.55 18.62
C ASP A 391 9.27 -0.50 19.78
N ILE A 392 7.97 -0.59 19.46
CA ILE A 392 6.91 -0.58 20.48
C ILE A 392 6.86 -1.86 21.33
N SER A 393 7.43 -2.96 20.85
CA SER A 393 7.46 -4.25 21.56
C SER A 393 8.71 -4.47 22.40
N ARG A 394 9.57 -3.47 22.50
CA ARG A 394 10.86 -3.53 23.15
C ARG A 394 10.75 -3.87 24.65
N PHE A 395 11.44 -4.88 25.08
CA PHE A 395 11.58 -5.27 26.50
C PHE A 395 12.99 -5.05 27.07
N THR A 396 13.94 -4.56 26.25
CA THR A 396 15.27 -4.15 26.65
C THR A 396 15.47 -2.66 26.41
N LEU A 397 16.22 -2.00 27.26
CA LEU A 397 16.55 -0.58 27.10
C LEU A 397 17.40 -0.38 25.85
N PRO A 398 17.12 0.64 25.02
CA PRO A 398 17.95 0.97 23.86
C PRO A 398 19.36 1.41 24.27
N ASP A 399 20.33 1.14 23.41
CA ASP A 399 21.68 1.66 23.59
C ASP A 399 21.70 3.18 23.38
N LEU A 400 22.32 3.92 24.33
CA LEU A 400 22.32 5.38 24.32
C LEU A 400 23.15 5.98 23.19
N ASP A 401 24.24 5.34 22.82
CA ASP A 401 25.15 5.83 21.77
C ASP A 401 24.47 5.61 20.39
N GLU A 402 23.70 4.53 20.24
CA GLU A 402 22.87 4.32 19.05
C GLU A 402 21.72 5.33 18.95
N LEU A 403 21.10 5.72 20.07
CA LEU A 403 20.08 6.78 20.09
C LEU A 403 20.70 8.16 19.72
N GLU A 404 21.90 8.49 20.20
CA GLU A 404 22.62 9.71 19.82
C GLU A 404 22.95 9.69 18.32
N TYR A 405 23.40 8.55 17.80
CA TYR A 405 23.61 8.38 16.37
C TYR A 405 22.31 8.59 15.58
N ALA A 406 21.22 7.94 15.94
CA ALA A 406 19.95 8.09 15.24
C ALA A 406 19.42 9.54 15.31
N LYS A 407 19.59 10.22 16.47
CA LYS A 407 19.31 11.64 16.62
C LYS A 407 20.14 12.49 15.66
N SER A 408 21.43 12.19 15.52
CA SER A 408 22.32 12.89 14.57
C SER A 408 21.91 12.70 13.10
N ARG A 409 21.12 11.65 12.80
CA ARG A 409 20.56 11.35 11.50
C ARG A 409 19.14 11.87 11.30
N GLY A 410 18.57 12.56 12.30
CA GLY A 410 17.26 13.20 12.19
C GLY A 410 16.12 12.59 13.01
N MET A 411 16.32 11.46 13.67
CA MET A 411 15.32 10.80 14.53
C MET A 411 14.67 11.78 15.50
N ASN A 412 13.36 11.70 15.66
CA ASN A 412 12.59 12.64 16.47
C ASN A 412 11.79 12.00 17.63
N HIS A 413 11.67 10.67 17.70
CA HIS A 413 11.01 9.95 18.80
C HIS A 413 11.48 8.50 18.89
N PHE A 414 11.33 7.89 20.08
CA PHE A 414 11.54 6.46 20.33
C PHE A 414 10.81 5.99 21.58
N ASN A 415 10.36 4.72 21.59
CA ASN A 415 9.88 4.03 22.78
C ASN A 415 11.07 3.60 23.66
N ILE A 416 10.98 3.85 24.97
CA ILE A 416 12.00 3.38 25.91
C ILE A 416 11.83 1.88 26.19
N LEU A 417 10.64 1.48 26.59
CA LEU A 417 10.25 0.11 26.91
C LEU A 417 8.75 -0.10 26.66
N ASN A 418 8.37 -1.30 26.30
CA ASN A 418 7.02 -1.78 26.46
C ASN A 418 6.77 -2.19 27.94
N ILE A 419 5.58 -2.00 28.44
CA ILE A 419 5.19 -2.41 29.80
C ILE A 419 4.91 -3.93 29.79
N VAL A 420 5.98 -4.70 29.72
CA VAL A 420 5.97 -6.18 29.70
C VAL A 420 7.12 -6.71 30.54
N PRO A 421 7.02 -7.93 31.11
CA PRO A 421 8.15 -8.58 31.75
C PRO A 421 9.25 -8.89 30.73
N VAL A 422 10.47 -9.00 31.19
CA VAL A 422 11.57 -9.52 30.38
C VAL A 422 11.29 -11.02 30.16
N PRO A 423 11.24 -11.49 28.90
CA PRO A 423 10.99 -12.91 28.64
C PRO A 423 12.18 -13.76 29.10
N GLU A 424 11.92 -14.98 29.51
CA GLU A 424 12.94 -15.95 29.93
C GLU A 424 13.90 -16.30 28.79
N ASP A 425 13.35 -16.49 27.57
CA ASP A 425 14.15 -16.66 26.37
C ASP A 425 14.46 -15.29 25.75
N PRO A 426 15.74 -14.88 25.73
CA PRO A 426 16.15 -13.62 25.14
C PRO A 426 15.95 -13.54 23.64
N ASN A 427 15.70 -14.69 22.98
CA ASN A 427 15.38 -14.76 21.55
C ASN A 427 13.88 -14.66 21.26
N THR A 428 13.05 -14.46 22.29
CA THR A 428 11.62 -14.19 22.11
C THR A 428 11.48 -12.96 21.21
N PRO A 429 10.90 -13.08 20.01
CA PRO A 429 10.91 -12.00 19.03
C PRO A 429 9.99 -10.85 19.43
N ILE A 430 8.95 -11.14 20.20
CA ILE A 430 7.90 -10.16 20.51
C ILE A 430 7.12 -10.55 21.77
N VAL A 431 6.84 -9.53 22.62
CA VAL A 431 5.90 -9.62 23.74
C VAL A 431 4.97 -8.40 23.65
N TYR A 432 3.70 -8.63 23.31
CA TYR A 432 2.76 -7.54 23.05
C TYR A 432 2.19 -6.88 24.30
N THR A 433 1.83 -7.68 25.29
CA THR A 433 1.14 -7.18 26.50
C THR A 433 1.45 -8.07 27.70
N THR A 434 1.16 -7.54 28.88
CA THR A 434 1.28 -8.31 30.14
C THR A 434 -0.10 -8.65 30.70
N THR A 435 -0.17 -9.73 31.47
CA THR A 435 -1.41 -10.13 32.13
C THR A 435 -1.69 -9.26 33.35
N ARG A 436 -2.95 -9.25 33.80
CA ARG A 436 -3.37 -8.51 34.99
C ARG A 436 -2.65 -9.01 36.25
N GLU A 437 -2.48 -10.31 36.37
CA GLU A 437 -1.77 -10.96 37.47
C GLU A 437 -0.33 -10.47 37.59
N ILE A 438 0.37 -10.37 36.46
CA ILE A 438 1.73 -9.83 36.40
C ILE A 438 1.76 -8.34 36.77
N LEU A 439 0.84 -7.53 36.23
CA LEU A 439 0.78 -6.09 36.53
C LEU A 439 0.61 -5.80 38.02
N PHE A 440 -0.15 -6.63 38.73
CA PHE A 440 -0.41 -6.48 40.15
C PHE A 440 0.47 -7.30 41.06
N SER A 441 1.44 -8.06 40.51
CA SER A 441 2.43 -8.74 41.30
C SER A 441 3.36 -7.76 42.01
N ASP A 442 3.81 -8.12 43.21
CA ASP A 442 4.70 -7.27 44.02
C ASP A 442 6.09 -7.07 43.39
N TRP A 443 6.48 -7.96 42.49
CA TRP A 443 7.82 -7.94 41.86
C TRP A 443 7.87 -7.13 40.56
N PHE A 444 6.78 -7.06 39.77
CA PHE A 444 6.85 -6.53 38.42
C PHE A 444 7.13 -5.03 38.38
N TYR A 445 6.34 -4.22 39.11
CA TYR A 445 6.55 -2.78 39.11
C TYR A 445 7.90 -2.36 39.67
N PRO A 446 8.40 -2.87 40.81
CA PRO A 446 9.76 -2.57 41.27
C PRO A 446 10.83 -2.92 40.24
N SER A 447 10.77 -4.11 39.65
CA SER A 447 11.73 -4.56 38.61
C SER A 447 11.71 -3.65 37.38
N PHE A 448 10.53 -3.24 36.92
CA PHE A 448 10.37 -2.33 35.80
C PHE A 448 10.91 -0.92 36.12
N ARG A 449 10.54 -0.36 37.26
CA ARG A 449 10.98 0.95 37.75
C ARG A 449 12.51 1.01 37.92
N ASP A 450 13.10 0.01 38.56
CA ASP A 450 14.51 0.00 38.90
C ASP A 450 15.43 -0.06 37.65
N ARG A 451 14.91 -0.57 36.56
CA ARG A 451 15.54 -0.48 35.24
C ARG A 451 15.34 0.90 34.59
N LEU A 452 14.14 1.44 34.69
CA LEU A 452 13.72 2.63 33.96
C LEU A 452 14.24 3.94 34.55
N VAL A 453 14.19 4.12 35.88
CA VAL A 453 14.51 5.39 36.55
C VAL A 453 15.96 5.82 36.28
N PRO A 454 16.98 4.96 36.48
CA PRO A 454 18.40 5.36 36.18
C PRO A 454 18.57 5.63 34.68
N TYR A 455 17.91 4.90 33.81
CA TYR A 455 18.00 5.11 32.38
C TYR A 455 17.40 6.46 31.94
N VAL A 456 16.23 6.84 32.46
CA VAL A 456 15.62 8.15 32.19
C VAL A 456 16.47 9.30 32.71
N LYS A 457 17.16 9.11 33.85
CA LYS A 457 18.15 10.08 34.33
C LYS A 457 19.30 10.30 33.33
N GLU A 458 19.78 9.22 32.73
CA GLU A 458 20.81 9.28 31.70
C GLU A 458 20.30 9.87 30.38
N LEU A 459 19.08 9.56 29.98
CA LEU A 459 18.45 10.23 28.83
C LEU A 459 18.40 11.75 29.01
N ARG A 460 18.07 12.23 30.22
CA ARG A 460 18.07 13.68 30.53
C ARG A 460 19.43 14.27 30.38
N ARG A 461 20.45 13.60 30.96
CA ARG A 461 21.84 14.04 30.91
C ARG A 461 22.37 14.18 29.49
N ARG A 462 21.96 13.25 28.57
CA ARG A 462 22.36 13.24 27.17
C ARG A 462 21.43 14.08 26.26
N GLY A 463 20.40 14.72 26.81
CA GLY A 463 19.44 15.52 26.02
C GLY A 463 18.60 14.70 25.04
N LEU A 464 18.30 13.44 25.40
CA LEU A 464 17.51 12.50 24.58
C LEU A 464 16.06 12.38 25.07
N VAL A 465 15.75 12.89 26.26
CA VAL A 465 14.49 12.68 26.97
C VAL A 465 13.29 13.24 26.20
N ASP A 466 13.43 14.34 25.47
CA ASP A 466 12.35 15.01 24.74
C ASP A 466 11.84 14.19 23.53
N MET A 467 12.56 13.15 23.13
CA MET A 467 12.19 12.22 22.08
C MET A 467 11.56 10.93 22.64
N ALA A 468 11.63 10.74 23.96
CA ALA A 468 11.30 9.48 24.60
C ALA A 468 9.80 9.38 24.95
N TYR A 469 9.23 8.20 24.80
CA TYR A 469 7.92 7.83 25.32
C TYR A 469 7.95 6.39 25.85
N ILE A 470 6.94 5.99 26.56
CA ILE A 470 6.74 4.60 27.02
C ILE A 470 5.48 4.05 26.39
N TYR A 471 5.58 2.90 25.76
CA TYR A 471 4.44 2.17 25.17
C TYR A 471 3.95 1.08 26.12
N GLY A 472 2.63 0.81 26.10
CA GLY A 472 2.09 -0.32 26.81
C GLY A 472 0.58 -0.52 26.63
N PHE A 473 0.11 -1.66 27.11
CA PHE A 473 -1.32 -2.00 27.14
C PHE A 473 -1.94 -2.07 25.74
N ASP A 474 -1.31 -2.86 24.88
CA ASP A 474 -1.71 -3.08 23.49
C ASP A 474 -3.15 -3.61 23.41
N GLU A 475 -4.03 -2.88 22.71
CA GLU A 475 -5.45 -3.18 22.41
C GLU A 475 -6.32 -3.61 23.61
N GLN A 476 -5.98 -3.19 24.83
CA GLN A 476 -6.70 -3.59 26.04
C GLN A 476 -8.14 -3.08 26.07
N GLN A 477 -9.01 -3.89 26.67
CA GLN A 477 -10.44 -3.64 26.84
C GLN A 477 -10.72 -2.82 28.12
N LYS A 478 -11.95 -2.33 28.26
CA LYS A 478 -12.40 -1.44 29.34
C LYS A 478 -12.18 -2.01 30.75
N GLU A 479 -12.19 -3.32 30.91
CA GLU A 479 -11.96 -4.01 32.18
C GLU A 479 -10.55 -3.75 32.75
N TYR A 480 -9.59 -3.39 31.87
CA TYR A 480 -8.21 -3.07 32.24
C TYR A 480 -7.96 -1.59 32.51
N TYR A 481 -8.84 -0.67 32.10
CA TYR A 481 -8.55 0.77 32.21
C TYR A 481 -8.27 1.27 33.66
N PRO A 482 -8.95 0.83 34.70
CA PRO A 482 -8.57 1.22 36.05
C PRO A 482 -7.17 0.73 36.46
N ALA A 483 -6.81 -0.47 36.05
CA ALA A 483 -5.46 -1.04 36.28
C ALA A 483 -4.37 -0.25 35.54
N ILE A 484 -4.63 0.10 34.28
CA ILE A 484 -3.76 0.94 33.45
C ILE A 484 -3.55 2.29 34.12
N GLU A 485 -4.63 2.94 34.57
CA GLU A 485 -4.56 4.24 35.22
C GLU A 485 -3.74 4.18 36.51
N MET A 486 -3.95 3.18 37.34
CA MET A 486 -3.20 2.99 38.57
C MET A 486 -1.69 2.79 38.30
N PHE A 487 -1.35 1.92 37.34
CA PHE A 487 0.04 1.66 36.96
C PHE A 487 0.72 2.94 36.42
N TRP A 488 0.08 3.66 35.52
CA TRP A 488 0.62 4.89 34.96
C TRP A 488 0.71 6.03 35.97
N ASN A 489 -0.20 6.13 36.90
CA ASN A 489 -0.11 7.12 37.97
C ASN A 489 1.08 6.88 38.90
N ARG A 490 1.46 5.61 39.13
CA ARG A 490 2.72 5.28 39.81
C ARG A 490 3.93 5.68 38.95
N LEU A 491 3.92 5.30 37.68
CA LEU A 491 5.03 5.55 36.77
C LEU A 491 5.30 7.05 36.55
N ARG A 492 4.26 7.87 36.45
CA ARG A 492 4.38 9.35 36.36
C ARG A 492 5.10 9.98 37.55
N LYS A 493 4.99 9.38 38.74
CA LYS A 493 5.72 9.86 39.92
C LYS A 493 7.21 9.54 39.83
N ASP A 494 7.55 8.36 39.33
CA ASP A 494 8.93 7.89 39.26
C ASP A 494 9.70 8.45 38.05
N VAL A 495 9.02 8.65 36.91
CA VAL A 495 9.59 9.21 35.67
C VAL A 495 8.74 10.36 35.13
N PRO A 496 8.70 11.50 35.81
CA PRO A 496 7.88 12.63 35.39
C PRO A 496 8.30 13.16 34.02
N GLY A 497 7.30 13.57 33.23
CA GLY A 497 7.51 14.20 31.91
C GLY A 497 7.72 13.22 30.75
N ILE A 498 7.72 11.90 30.99
CA ILE A 498 7.73 10.90 29.91
C ILE A 498 6.30 10.60 29.51
N PRO A 499 5.90 10.81 28.23
CA PRO A 499 4.57 10.48 27.75
C PRO A 499 4.30 8.97 27.77
N LEU A 500 3.04 8.59 28.06
CA LEU A 500 2.57 7.22 28.09
C LEU A 500 1.61 6.99 26.94
N MET A 501 2.02 6.14 25.98
CA MET A 501 1.25 5.81 24.76
C MET A 501 0.58 4.45 24.88
N SER A 502 -0.65 4.34 24.39
CA SER A 502 -1.36 3.07 24.28
C SER A 502 -2.27 3.01 23.07
N THR A 503 -2.39 1.82 22.51
CA THR A 503 -3.41 1.42 21.52
C THR A 503 -4.65 0.82 22.16
N SER A 504 -4.81 0.93 23.49
CA SER A 504 -6.01 0.44 24.19
C SER A 504 -7.29 0.98 23.54
N LYS A 505 -8.38 0.24 23.64
CA LYS A 505 -9.68 0.62 23.05
C LYS A 505 -10.37 1.79 23.75
N ALA A 506 -9.70 2.44 24.71
CA ALA A 506 -10.20 3.57 25.47
C ALA A 506 -10.67 4.74 24.58
N TYR A 507 -9.92 5.09 23.55
CA TYR A 507 -10.33 6.12 22.59
C TYR A 507 -11.68 5.80 21.94
N ARG A 508 -11.88 4.57 21.45
CA ARG A 508 -13.14 4.11 20.84
C ARG A 508 -14.30 4.19 21.84
N ASP A 509 -14.06 3.78 23.07
CA ASP A 509 -15.09 3.75 24.10
C ASP A 509 -15.45 5.18 24.58
N ILE A 510 -14.48 6.11 24.61
CA ILE A 510 -14.74 7.54 24.82
C ILE A 510 -15.55 8.12 23.65
N ALA A 511 -15.19 7.78 22.41
CA ALA A 511 -15.92 8.26 21.23
C ALA A 511 -17.36 7.75 21.16
N ALA A 512 -17.61 6.52 21.65
CA ALA A 512 -18.94 5.92 21.71
C ALA A 512 -19.81 6.54 22.81
N ASN A 513 -19.23 6.96 23.95
CA ASN A 513 -19.93 7.57 25.07
C ASN A 513 -19.11 8.71 25.71
N PRO A 514 -19.03 9.88 25.08
CA PRO A 514 -18.18 10.98 25.55
C PRO A 514 -18.62 11.60 26.89
N THR A 515 -19.89 11.48 27.25
CA THR A 515 -20.43 12.05 28.48
C THR A 515 -20.23 11.14 29.69
N ASN A 516 -20.08 9.84 29.48
CA ASN A 516 -19.87 8.86 30.55
C ASN A 516 -18.91 7.74 30.10
N PRO A 517 -17.63 8.08 29.84
CA PRO A 517 -16.65 7.09 29.43
C PRO A 517 -16.32 6.12 30.58
N PRO A 518 -15.82 4.92 30.29
CA PRO A 518 -15.42 3.97 31.30
C PRO A 518 -14.36 4.54 32.26
N PRO A 519 -14.38 4.19 33.56
CA PRO A 519 -13.35 4.59 34.52
C PRO A 519 -11.94 4.21 34.02
N GLY A 520 -10.99 5.15 34.16
CA GLY A 520 -9.59 4.95 33.66
C GLY A 520 -9.38 5.16 32.18
N ALA A 521 -10.44 5.43 31.37
CA ALA A 521 -10.31 5.61 29.93
C ALA A 521 -9.39 6.79 29.53
N PHE A 522 -9.22 7.80 30.37
CA PHE A 522 -8.34 8.95 30.12
C PHE A 522 -6.89 8.77 30.61
N ALA A 523 -6.48 7.58 30.97
CA ALA A 523 -5.17 7.35 31.59
C ALA A 523 -3.98 7.67 30.65
N GLY A 524 -4.10 7.37 29.34
CA GLY A 524 -3.06 7.64 28.35
C GLY A 524 -2.78 9.12 28.12
N ASP A 525 -1.50 9.47 27.90
CA ASP A 525 -1.09 10.81 27.46
C ASP A 525 -1.17 10.92 25.93
N TRP A 526 -0.74 9.88 25.24
CA TRP A 526 -0.88 9.72 23.81
C TRP A 526 -1.80 8.53 23.51
N MET A 527 -2.93 8.82 22.90
CA MET A 527 -3.91 7.79 22.54
C MET A 527 -3.76 7.46 21.07
N CYS A 528 -3.65 6.18 20.75
CA CYS A 528 -3.41 5.71 19.41
C CYS A 528 -4.52 4.73 18.97
N PRO A 529 -5.67 5.22 18.48
CA PRO A 529 -6.74 4.37 17.97
C PRO A 529 -6.40 3.73 16.65
N LEU A 530 -6.98 2.54 16.40
CA LEU A 530 -7.09 1.99 15.06
C LEU A 530 -7.86 2.96 14.16
N VAL A 531 -7.44 3.13 12.92
CA VAL A 531 -8.02 4.10 11.98
C VAL A 531 -9.55 4.01 11.87
N SER A 532 -10.13 2.81 11.99
CA SER A 532 -11.59 2.61 11.96
C SER A 532 -12.34 3.21 13.16
N ALA A 533 -11.63 3.48 14.24
CA ALA A 533 -12.20 4.12 15.42
C ALA A 533 -12.08 5.66 15.39
N TRP A 534 -11.43 6.23 14.38
CA TRP A 534 -11.22 7.67 14.30
C TRP A 534 -12.53 8.47 14.37
N ASN A 535 -12.60 9.41 15.29
CA ASN A 535 -13.73 10.30 15.50
C ASN A 535 -13.23 11.71 15.81
N GLN A 536 -13.56 12.68 14.96
CA GLN A 536 -13.03 14.03 15.08
C GLN A 536 -13.48 14.72 16.38
N SER A 537 -14.75 14.57 16.77
CA SER A 537 -15.26 15.20 17.99
C SER A 537 -14.59 14.66 19.26
N ALA A 538 -14.35 13.34 19.33
CA ALA A 538 -13.59 12.72 20.41
C ALA A 538 -12.14 13.19 20.43
N THR A 539 -11.51 13.30 19.26
CA THR A 539 -10.16 13.84 19.13
C THR A 539 -10.04 15.26 19.66
N ASP A 540 -10.97 16.15 19.28
CA ASP A 540 -10.97 17.54 19.71
C ASP A 540 -11.21 17.68 21.22
N GLU A 541 -12.08 16.83 21.80
CA GLU A 541 -12.29 16.78 23.25
C GLU A 541 -11.05 16.31 24.00
N LEU A 542 -10.41 15.25 23.53
CA LEU A 542 -9.20 14.71 24.14
C LEU A 542 -8.04 15.74 24.08
N ARG A 543 -7.91 16.49 22.98
CA ARG A 543 -6.94 17.58 22.87
C ARG A 543 -7.21 18.71 23.85
N ARG A 544 -8.47 19.08 24.06
CA ARG A 544 -8.83 20.07 25.11
C ARG A 544 -8.41 19.60 26.51
N ARG A 545 -8.30 18.28 26.73
CA ARG A 545 -7.77 17.67 27.95
C ARG A 545 -6.25 17.49 27.95
N GLY A 546 -5.53 18.05 26.96
CA GLY A 546 -4.08 17.96 26.84
C GLY A 546 -3.55 16.62 26.32
N LYS A 547 -4.41 15.76 25.78
CA LYS A 547 -3.99 14.49 25.17
C LYS A 547 -3.48 14.71 23.75
N LYS A 548 -2.50 13.89 23.31
CA LYS A 548 -2.10 13.79 21.90
C LYS A 548 -2.74 12.56 21.27
N ILE A 549 -3.16 12.69 20.01
CA ILE A 549 -3.86 11.63 19.32
C ILE A 549 -2.99 11.20 18.12
N TRP A 550 -2.46 10.01 18.23
CA TRP A 550 -1.86 9.27 17.13
C TRP A 550 -2.92 8.39 16.48
N TRP A 551 -2.56 7.62 15.48
CA TRP A 551 -3.40 6.60 14.89
C TRP A 551 -2.56 5.48 14.31
N TYR A 552 -3.19 4.32 14.07
CA TYR A 552 -2.49 3.18 13.48
C TYR A 552 -3.39 2.41 12.52
N THR A 553 -2.74 1.58 11.69
CA THR A 553 -3.35 0.52 10.89
C THR A 553 -2.48 -0.73 10.98
N CYS A 554 -3.05 -1.88 10.62
CA CYS A 554 -2.37 -3.16 10.57
C CYS A 554 -3.03 -4.02 9.47
N LEU A 555 -3.12 -5.34 9.65
CA LEU A 555 -3.90 -6.21 8.76
C LEU A 555 -5.36 -5.74 8.58
N SER A 556 -5.85 -4.90 9.47
CA SER A 556 -7.18 -4.26 9.44
C SER A 556 -7.06 -2.75 9.72
N PRO A 557 -8.12 -1.97 9.43
CA PRO A 557 -9.36 -2.36 8.77
C PRO A 557 -9.20 -2.53 7.28
N GLU A 558 -10.19 -3.22 6.70
CA GLU A 558 -10.34 -3.31 5.25
C GLU A 558 -10.91 -1.99 4.68
N GLU A 559 -10.99 -1.91 3.35
CA GLU A 559 -11.69 -0.81 2.69
C GLU A 559 -13.06 -0.51 3.32
N PRO A 560 -13.45 0.77 3.31
CA PRO A 560 -12.87 1.90 2.56
C PRO A 560 -11.75 2.67 3.31
N TYR A 561 -11.23 2.13 4.39
CA TYR A 561 -10.20 2.80 5.18
C TYR A 561 -8.83 2.78 4.48
N LEU A 562 -8.09 3.88 4.61
CA LEU A 562 -6.71 3.95 4.19
C LEU A 562 -5.88 2.87 4.90
N ASN A 563 -5.28 1.95 4.14
CA ASN A 563 -4.47 0.87 4.69
C ASN A 563 -3.41 0.35 3.71
N PHE A 564 -2.18 0.79 3.85
CA PHE A 564 -1.04 0.37 3.03
C PHE A 564 -0.43 -0.98 3.43
N ALA A 565 -0.84 -1.56 4.58
CA ALA A 565 -0.17 -2.70 5.20
C ALA A 565 -0.18 -3.96 4.32
N ASN A 566 -1.23 -4.11 3.51
CA ASN A 566 -1.40 -5.28 2.66
C ASN A 566 -0.73 -5.10 1.30
N LEU A 567 -0.12 -6.18 0.79
CA LEU A 567 0.52 -6.18 -0.54
C LEU A 567 -0.45 -5.91 -1.67
N GLU A 568 -1.72 -6.24 -1.49
CA GLU A 568 -2.78 -5.99 -2.46
C GLU A 568 -3.20 -4.52 -2.51
N SER A 569 -2.98 -3.76 -1.45
CA SER A 569 -3.33 -2.33 -1.39
C SER A 569 -2.59 -1.53 -2.47
N PRO A 570 -3.23 -0.52 -3.05
CA PRO A 570 -2.58 0.38 -3.99
C PRO A 570 -1.39 1.12 -3.37
N PHE A 571 -0.32 1.33 -4.13
CA PHE A 571 0.89 1.97 -3.62
C PHE A 571 0.70 3.43 -3.22
N TYR A 572 -0.26 4.15 -3.83
CA TYR A 572 -0.57 5.52 -3.42
C TYR A 572 -1.04 5.62 -1.96
N GLU A 573 -1.57 4.55 -1.36
CA GLU A 573 -2.00 4.58 0.04
C GLU A 573 -0.83 4.77 1.00
N GLY A 574 0.34 4.20 0.70
CA GLY A 574 1.56 4.46 1.45
C GLY A 574 1.97 5.94 1.42
N ARG A 575 1.87 6.59 0.26
CA ARG A 575 2.20 8.03 0.13
C ARG A 575 1.15 8.93 0.77
N ILE A 576 -0.14 8.61 0.63
CA ILE A 576 -1.25 9.38 1.24
C ILE A 576 -1.25 9.31 2.77
N LEU A 577 -0.63 8.29 3.37
CA LEU A 577 -0.61 8.08 4.82
C LEU A 577 -0.24 9.34 5.62
N SER A 578 0.81 10.02 5.23
CA SER A 578 1.28 11.22 5.92
C SER A 578 0.42 12.46 5.60
N TRP A 579 -0.15 12.53 4.40
CA TRP A 579 -1.19 13.52 4.08
C TRP A 579 -2.43 13.35 4.95
N ALA A 580 -2.83 12.08 5.19
CA ALA A 580 -3.95 11.78 6.07
C ALA A 580 -3.63 12.15 7.52
N THR A 581 -2.43 11.81 8.01
CA THR A 581 -1.98 12.19 9.35
C THR A 581 -2.06 13.70 9.56
N TYR A 582 -1.57 14.49 8.59
CA TYR A 582 -1.68 15.96 8.61
C TYR A 582 -3.15 16.43 8.49
N GLY A 583 -3.89 15.91 7.52
CA GLY A 583 -5.24 16.37 7.17
C GLY A 583 -6.28 16.14 8.27
N ILE A 584 -6.21 15.01 8.99
CA ILE A 584 -7.06 14.75 10.16
C ILE A 584 -6.51 15.40 11.44
N GLY A 585 -5.32 15.98 11.35
CA GLY A 585 -4.64 16.64 12.45
C GLY A 585 -4.08 15.68 13.51
N ALA A 586 -3.78 14.44 13.17
CA ALA A 586 -3.11 13.52 14.10
C ALA A 586 -1.66 13.96 14.37
N GLU A 587 -1.20 13.77 15.60
CA GLU A 587 0.16 14.13 16.02
C GLU A 587 1.21 13.12 15.55
N GLY A 588 0.79 11.92 15.11
CA GLY A 588 1.68 10.90 14.59
C GLY A 588 0.94 9.65 14.12
N PHE A 589 1.70 8.75 13.51
CA PHE A 589 1.24 7.46 13.04
C PHE A 589 2.10 6.34 13.61
N LEU A 590 1.49 5.20 13.92
CA LEU A 590 2.15 4.01 14.42
C LEU A 590 1.91 2.82 13.48
N PHE A 591 2.95 2.03 13.25
CA PHE A 591 2.85 0.73 12.59
C PHE A 591 3.63 -0.31 13.40
N TRP A 592 2.99 -1.43 13.70
CA TRP A 592 3.43 -2.38 14.72
C TRP A 592 4.79 -3.02 14.41
N THR A 593 5.13 -3.29 13.14
CA THR A 593 6.49 -3.71 12.72
C THR A 593 6.69 -3.56 11.22
N VAL A 594 7.95 -3.47 10.78
CA VAL A 594 8.38 -3.45 9.37
C VAL A 594 9.11 -4.74 8.96
N ASN A 595 9.46 -5.60 9.92
CA ASN A 595 10.35 -6.76 9.72
C ASN A 595 9.84 -8.03 10.39
N PHE A 596 8.55 -8.34 10.22
CA PHE A 596 7.92 -9.54 10.77
C PHE A 596 8.43 -10.81 10.08
N TRP A 597 9.69 -11.13 10.32
CA TRP A 597 10.38 -12.28 9.72
C TRP A 597 10.28 -13.50 10.64
N LYS A 598 9.21 -14.25 10.51
CA LYS A 598 8.98 -15.48 11.29
C LYS A 598 10.11 -16.50 11.10
N ARG A 599 10.23 -17.45 12.05
CA ARG A 599 11.13 -18.58 11.90
C ARG A 599 10.80 -19.35 10.60
N GLY A 600 11.83 -19.60 9.79
CA GLY A 600 11.68 -20.29 8.50
C GLY A 600 11.29 -19.42 7.31
N VAL A 601 11.24 -18.08 7.47
CA VAL A 601 11.19 -17.17 6.33
C VAL A 601 12.52 -17.26 5.58
N SER A 602 12.47 -17.50 4.27
CA SER A 602 13.66 -17.59 3.42
C SER A 602 14.24 -16.22 3.14
N LYS A 603 15.57 -16.09 3.20
CA LYS A 603 16.26 -14.88 2.72
C LYS A 603 16.15 -14.79 1.20
N LEU A 604 15.86 -13.61 0.69
CA LEU A 604 15.82 -13.36 -0.75
C LEU A 604 17.23 -13.41 -1.33
N ASN A 605 17.38 -14.08 -2.47
CA ASN A 605 18.60 -14.03 -3.25
C ASN A 605 18.56 -12.77 -4.13
N GLU A 606 19.41 -11.80 -3.87
CA GLU A 606 19.40 -10.51 -4.55
C GLU A 606 19.72 -10.58 -6.05
N THR A 607 20.21 -11.71 -6.54
CA THR A 607 20.45 -11.92 -7.99
C THR A 607 19.19 -12.36 -8.74
N GLU A 608 18.19 -12.87 -8.03
CA GLU A 608 16.89 -13.26 -8.57
C GLU A 608 15.94 -12.07 -8.67
N THR A 609 14.83 -12.27 -9.35
CA THR A 609 13.76 -11.26 -9.48
C THR A 609 12.43 -11.79 -8.99
N PHE A 610 12.20 -13.11 -9.06
CA PHE A 610 10.99 -13.78 -8.62
C PHE A 610 11.30 -14.70 -7.45
N PHE A 611 10.45 -14.67 -6.42
CA PHE A 611 10.67 -15.38 -5.16
C PHE A 611 9.50 -16.31 -4.83
N PRO A 612 9.33 -17.45 -5.56
CA PRO A 612 8.18 -18.33 -5.41
C PRO A 612 8.04 -18.95 -4.03
N GLU A 613 9.15 -19.12 -3.31
CA GLU A 613 9.18 -19.70 -1.95
C GLU A 613 8.85 -18.67 -0.85
N TRP A 614 8.73 -17.40 -1.18
CA TRP A 614 8.41 -16.37 -0.20
C TRP A 614 7.02 -16.55 0.39
N LYS A 615 6.93 -16.49 1.73
CA LYS A 615 5.69 -16.60 2.48
C LYS A 615 5.42 -15.28 3.19
N SER A 616 4.44 -14.53 2.71
CA SER A 616 4.08 -13.21 3.23
C SER A 616 2.80 -13.23 4.08
N GLU A 617 2.22 -14.42 4.33
CA GLU A 617 0.93 -14.55 4.97
C GLU A 617 1.00 -14.40 6.48
N ILE A 618 0.09 -13.60 7.03
CA ILE A 618 -0.22 -13.55 8.46
C ILE A 618 -1.58 -14.20 8.66
N GLY A 619 -1.59 -15.34 9.36
CA GLY A 619 -2.83 -16.05 9.69
C GLY A 619 -3.63 -16.54 8.49
N ASN A 620 -3.00 -16.86 7.35
CA ASN A 620 -3.61 -17.34 6.10
C ASN A 620 -4.62 -16.38 5.43
N LYS A 621 -4.69 -15.11 5.84
CA LYS A 621 -5.71 -14.18 5.37
C LYS A 621 -5.16 -12.93 4.70
N VAL A 622 -3.99 -12.44 5.13
CA VAL A 622 -3.44 -11.15 4.71
C VAL A 622 -1.98 -11.31 4.34
N HIS A 623 -1.58 -10.69 3.22
CA HIS A 623 -0.20 -10.72 2.75
C HIS A 623 0.50 -9.40 3.03
N GLY A 624 1.68 -9.45 3.62
CA GLY A 624 2.61 -8.32 3.72
C GLY A 624 2.42 -7.36 4.89
N ASP A 625 1.38 -7.54 5.75
CA ASP A 625 1.30 -6.79 7.00
C ASP A 625 2.52 -7.08 7.88
N GLY A 626 3.10 -6.05 8.46
CA GLY A 626 4.34 -6.17 9.23
C GLY A 626 5.60 -6.40 8.39
N ILE A 627 5.53 -6.42 7.05
CA ILE A 627 6.68 -6.65 6.18
C ILE A 627 6.83 -5.49 5.20
N LEU A 628 7.65 -4.52 5.54
CA LEU A 628 8.08 -3.43 4.65
C LEU A 628 9.57 -3.54 4.30
N LEU A 629 10.28 -4.38 5.04
CA LEU A 629 11.67 -4.75 4.80
C LEU A 629 11.74 -6.25 4.52
N TYR A 630 12.61 -6.65 3.61
CA TYR A 630 12.84 -8.04 3.27
C TYR A 630 14.24 -8.49 3.68
N PRO A 631 14.38 -9.68 4.29
CA PRO A 631 15.69 -10.22 4.59
C PRO A 631 16.35 -10.73 3.30
N GLY A 632 17.41 -10.08 2.86
CA GLY A 632 18.26 -10.57 1.78
C GLY A 632 19.39 -11.45 2.28
N ARG A 633 20.06 -12.16 1.40
CA ARG A 633 21.25 -12.97 1.76
C ARG A 633 22.41 -12.08 2.19
N ASN A 634 22.60 -10.96 1.51
CA ASN A 634 23.70 -10.04 1.74
C ASN A 634 23.27 -8.73 2.39
N ALA A 635 22.08 -8.22 2.07
CA ALA A 635 21.59 -6.93 2.52
C ALA A 635 20.14 -6.99 3.04
N ILE A 636 19.75 -6.01 3.84
CA ILE A 636 18.33 -5.74 4.12
C ILE A 636 17.76 -4.97 2.94
N LEU A 637 16.64 -5.44 2.41
CA LEU A 637 16.04 -4.90 1.19
C LEU A 637 14.81 -4.06 1.53
N PRO A 638 14.71 -2.81 1.07
CA PRO A 638 13.50 -2.01 1.22
C PRO A 638 12.40 -2.51 0.27
N SER A 639 11.19 -2.00 0.48
CA SER A 639 10.05 -2.26 -0.39
C SER A 639 9.59 -1.00 -1.12
N ILE A 640 8.81 -1.18 -2.21
CA ILE A 640 8.11 -0.10 -2.89
C ILE A 640 7.14 0.60 -1.93
N ARG A 641 6.46 -0.15 -1.05
CA ARG A 641 5.58 0.42 -0.02
C ARG A 641 6.34 1.34 0.93
N LEU A 642 7.52 0.93 1.41
CA LEU A 642 8.36 1.77 2.27
C LEU A 642 8.85 3.03 1.55
N ALA A 643 9.22 2.91 0.27
CA ALA A 643 9.62 4.07 -0.54
C ALA A 643 8.47 5.07 -0.72
N ASN A 644 7.24 4.60 -0.96
CA ASN A 644 6.06 5.46 -1.03
C ASN A 644 5.69 6.09 0.33
N ILE A 645 5.89 5.39 1.44
CA ILE A 645 5.74 5.98 2.79
C ILE A 645 6.75 7.11 2.99
N ARG A 646 8.02 6.91 2.62
CA ARG A 646 9.06 7.97 2.65
C ARG A 646 8.62 9.19 1.84
N ASP A 647 8.21 8.99 0.59
CA ASP A 647 7.78 10.08 -0.29
C ASP A 647 6.59 10.83 0.35
N GLY A 648 5.68 10.12 1.02
CA GLY A 648 4.58 10.73 1.78
C GLY A 648 5.03 11.50 3.02
N VAL A 649 6.05 11.04 3.75
CA VAL A 649 6.64 11.76 4.89
C VAL A 649 7.29 13.05 4.40
N GLU A 650 8.00 12.99 3.28
CA GLU A 650 8.62 14.17 2.65
C GLU A 650 7.56 15.16 2.16
N ASP A 651 6.45 14.70 1.57
CA ASP A 651 5.29 15.54 1.24
C ASP A 651 4.71 16.24 2.49
N ALA A 652 4.61 15.55 3.63
CA ALA A 652 4.09 16.16 4.86
C ALA A 652 5.07 17.18 5.48
N GLU A 653 6.37 17.07 5.23
CA GLU A 653 7.31 18.15 5.53
C GLU A 653 7.03 19.41 4.68
N TRP A 654 6.66 19.25 3.40
CA TRP A 654 6.23 20.36 2.56
C TRP A 654 4.98 21.02 3.13
N LEU A 655 3.98 20.23 3.57
CA LEU A 655 2.76 20.77 4.19
C LEU A 655 3.09 21.62 5.43
N LYS A 656 3.99 21.16 6.29
CA LYS A 656 4.44 21.90 7.47
C LYS A 656 5.21 23.17 7.13
N LEU A 657 6.09 23.12 6.12
CA LEU A 657 6.80 24.29 5.63
C LEU A 657 5.83 25.31 5.05
N ALA A 658 4.86 24.88 4.25
CA ALA A 658 3.84 25.76 3.70
C ALA A 658 2.97 26.38 4.80
N GLU A 659 2.56 25.60 5.81
CA GLU A 659 1.80 26.10 6.96
C GLU A 659 2.57 27.19 7.72
N ALA A 660 3.85 27.00 7.95
CA ALA A 660 4.71 27.99 8.57
C ALA A 660 4.84 29.27 7.72
N CYS A 661 4.75 29.16 6.39
CA CYS A 661 4.82 30.30 5.47
C CYS A 661 3.50 31.04 5.29
N THR A 662 2.38 30.32 5.17
CA THR A 662 1.09 30.88 4.69
C THR A 662 -0.06 30.75 5.69
N GLY A 663 0.18 30.06 6.80
CA GLY A 663 -0.87 29.68 7.76
C GLY A 663 -1.66 28.45 7.33
N ASN A 664 -2.38 27.87 8.29
CA ASN A 664 -3.01 26.57 8.19
C ASN A 664 -4.13 26.51 7.11
N GLU A 665 -4.92 27.58 6.95
CA GLU A 665 -6.12 27.57 6.10
C GLU A 665 -5.81 27.35 4.61
N ALA A 666 -4.74 27.93 4.09
CA ALA A 666 -4.34 27.74 2.69
C ALA A 666 -3.89 26.29 2.43
N VAL A 667 -3.11 25.73 3.35
CA VAL A 667 -2.59 24.38 3.27
C VAL A 667 -3.70 23.35 3.43
N LYS A 668 -4.62 23.55 4.37
CA LYS A 668 -5.80 22.67 4.56
C LYS A 668 -6.66 22.60 3.30
N ARG A 669 -6.91 23.72 2.61
CA ARG A 669 -7.67 23.70 1.35
C ARG A 669 -7.01 22.81 0.30
N VAL A 670 -5.69 22.87 0.15
CA VAL A 670 -4.97 21.98 -0.77
C VAL A 670 -5.03 20.53 -0.29
N CYS A 671 -4.78 20.29 1.01
CA CYS A 671 -4.80 18.95 1.59
C CYS A 671 -6.16 18.25 1.41
N GLN A 672 -7.28 19.00 1.46
CA GLN A 672 -8.63 18.47 1.26
C GLN A 672 -8.90 17.91 -0.14
N HIS A 673 -8.09 18.26 -1.15
CA HIS A 673 -8.15 17.61 -2.46
C HIS A 673 -7.57 16.20 -2.42
N VAL A 674 -6.65 15.95 -1.51
CA VAL A 674 -5.99 14.64 -1.33
C VAL A 674 -6.72 13.80 -0.29
N VAL A 675 -7.01 14.37 0.89
CA VAL A 675 -7.61 13.68 2.03
C VAL A 675 -8.59 14.60 2.77
N ARG A 676 -9.80 14.08 3.02
CA ARG A 676 -10.78 14.71 3.92
C ARG A 676 -10.99 13.91 5.20
N THR A 677 -10.99 12.59 5.07
CA THR A 677 -11.10 11.65 6.20
C THR A 677 -10.33 10.36 5.89
N PRO A 678 -10.09 9.47 6.85
CA PRO A 678 -9.44 8.19 6.58
C PRO A 678 -10.17 7.26 5.61
N VAL A 679 -11.39 7.59 5.20
CA VAL A 679 -12.19 6.84 4.23
C VAL A 679 -12.51 7.66 2.98
N ASP A 680 -12.20 8.96 2.99
CA ASP A 680 -12.45 9.88 1.89
C ASP A 680 -11.15 10.56 1.49
N PHE A 681 -10.44 9.96 0.54
CA PHE A 681 -9.16 10.41 0.01
C PHE A 681 -9.05 10.11 -1.49
N THR A 682 -8.16 10.83 -2.18
CA THR A 682 -7.95 10.64 -3.62
C THR A 682 -7.43 9.24 -3.93
N ARG A 683 -7.83 8.73 -5.10
CA ARG A 683 -7.32 7.46 -5.66
C ARG A 683 -6.46 7.71 -6.90
N SER A 684 -6.19 8.98 -7.19
CA SER A 684 -5.45 9.39 -8.37
C SER A 684 -4.06 9.91 -7.97
N PRO A 685 -2.98 9.28 -8.43
CA PRO A 685 -1.63 9.83 -8.33
C PRO A 685 -1.52 11.25 -8.88
N ASP A 686 -2.21 11.57 -9.99
CA ASP A 686 -2.18 12.88 -10.62
C ASP A 686 -2.72 13.98 -9.70
N VAL A 687 -3.83 13.71 -9.00
CA VAL A 687 -4.39 14.67 -8.02
C VAL A 687 -3.39 14.95 -6.90
N LEU A 688 -2.72 13.91 -6.41
CA LEU A 688 -1.69 14.07 -5.39
C LEU A 688 -0.49 14.89 -5.92
N ARG A 689 -0.03 14.60 -7.15
CA ARG A 689 1.06 15.35 -7.79
C ARG A 689 0.72 16.83 -7.95
N VAL A 690 -0.49 17.14 -8.42
CA VAL A 690 -0.97 18.53 -8.54
C VAL A 690 -1.05 19.22 -7.17
N ALA A 691 -1.61 18.55 -6.16
CA ALA A 691 -1.69 19.10 -4.81
C ALA A 691 -0.29 19.39 -4.24
N ARG A 692 0.65 18.46 -4.43
CA ARG A 692 2.05 18.62 -4.01
C ARG A 692 2.70 19.84 -4.68
N ASN A 693 2.52 20.00 -5.98
CA ASN A 693 3.02 21.16 -6.72
C ASN A 693 2.44 22.48 -6.14
N MET A 694 1.13 22.52 -5.86
CA MET A 694 0.49 23.68 -5.22
C MET A 694 1.11 24.01 -3.85
N ILE A 695 1.43 22.98 -3.04
CA ILE A 695 2.11 23.18 -1.75
C ILE A 695 3.51 23.77 -1.95
N GLY A 696 4.27 23.28 -2.92
CA GLY A 696 5.59 23.83 -3.29
C GLY A 696 5.50 25.32 -3.65
N ASP A 697 4.49 25.70 -4.44
CA ASP A 697 4.24 27.09 -4.83
C ASP A 697 3.89 28.00 -3.63
N LEU A 698 3.17 27.47 -2.63
CA LEU A 698 2.89 28.20 -1.38
C LEU A 698 4.19 28.48 -0.61
N VAL A 699 5.12 27.52 -0.54
CA VAL A 699 6.42 27.71 0.12
C VAL A 699 7.26 28.75 -0.60
N GLU A 700 7.37 28.67 -1.94
CA GLU A 700 8.19 29.57 -2.76
C GLU A 700 7.61 30.97 -2.88
N GLY A 701 6.28 31.09 -2.97
CA GLY A 701 5.59 32.38 -3.11
C GLY A 701 5.89 33.37 -1.98
N GLN A 702 5.97 32.88 -0.75
CA GLN A 702 6.32 33.70 0.43
C GLN A 702 7.81 34.09 0.46
N LYS A 703 8.72 33.22 0.00
CA LYS A 703 10.15 33.57 -0.12
C LYS A 703 10.34 34.74 -1.08
N ASN A 704 9.68 34.72 -2.23
CA ASN A 704 9.74 35.79 -3.23
C ASN A 704 9.17 37.13 -2.70
N PHE A 705 8.11 37.09 -1.88
CA PHE A 705 7.51 38.25 -1.26
C PHE A 705 8.42 38.85 -0.18
N ASN A 706 8.99 38.05 0.68
CA ASN A 706 9.92 38.48 1.74
C ASN A 706 11.27 38.97 1.17
N GLY A 707 11.77 38.35 0.10
CA GLY A 707 12.96 38.81 -0.61
C GLY A 707 12.79 40.18 -1.26
N LYS A 708 11.59 40.50 -1.76
CA LYS A 708 11.25 41.84 -2.29
C LYS A 708 11.15 42.89 -1.18
N LYS A 709 10.63 42.55 0.01
CA LYS A 709 10.58 43.46 1.18
C LYS A 709 11.99 43.77 1.71
N ALA A 710 12.85 42.74 1.82
CA ALA A 710 14.23 42.93 2.28
C ALA A 710 15.08 43.79 1.32
N LYS A 711 14.87 43.68 0.00
CA LYS A 711 15.54 44.56 -0.98
C LYS A 711 15.01 45.99 -1.00
N LYS A 712 13.74 46.23 -0.65
CA LYS A 712 13.18 47.57 -0.49
C LYS A 712 13.63 48.24 0.82
N GLY A 713 13.86 47.47 1.87
CA GLY A 713 14.37 47.98 3.16
C GLY A 713 15.87 48.38 3.15
N LYS A 714 16.66 47.91 2.17
CA LYS A 714 18.08 48.27 1.99
C LYS A 714 18.29 49.44 1.02
N LYS A 715 17.22 50.02 0.44
CA LYS A 715 17.25 51.20 -0.44
C LYS A 715 16.63 52.44 0.20
N LYS A 716 16.42 52.47 1.51
CA LYS A 716 16.05 53.68 2.26
C LYS A 716 17.18 54.11 3.18
#